data_da7c4167e480707d1db970f0a6b29b6f
#
_entry.id   da7c4167e480707d1db970f0a6b29b6f
#
_cell.length_a   1.000
_cell.length_b   1.000
_cell.length_c   1.000
_cell.angle_alpha   90.00
_cell.angle_beta   90.00
_cell.angle_gamma   90.00
#
_symmetry.space_group_name_H-M   'P 1'
#
loop_
_entity.id
_entity.type
_entity.pdbx_description
1 polymer ?
#
loop_
_entity_poly.entity_id
_entity_poly.type
_entity_poly.pdbx_seq_one_letter_code
_entity_poly.pdbx_strand_id
1 'polypeptide(L)'
;MKKLWLILVAVLMCGTLNAENEQTRSERKKVGVVLSGGGAKGMAHIGVLKVLEEAGIPVDVITGTSMGSIVGGLYAIGYNANSLDSIVRMQDWSYVITDKENMRNQSIDDRKKQNTYIISTGMAIGKRAENAGGLIKGKNLAELFQRLCTGYTDSLNFSKDLRIPFACVATNIIDNSEVDFHSGRLPQAMRASMSIPAAFSPVRLGDMVLVDGGLKNNYPADLAREMGADIIIGVTVQTDPKVADDLEGTMSILNQIIDINCKNKVEENLEITDLHLQVDTRGYSTASFSATAIDTLIIRGEEIARQHWDDIMALKKRIGIDDSFRPKKYYPLRPQVLTEKRYVTGFTFENMTPQAERYLRQKFHLNKTDSIDAELEQQLTTTMRVDLFYQTAECRMEPDGDGMRVVLSAGNRKTLQLHAGIRFDTEEYAALQLGLDIPLNTSMPVNTDVTVRLGKNIMTRAEITVHPRSFTRPTLSYTFYRKDVDVYMQGKRDYNIQHNQMQAEFLPLNFDLRNFNIQLGLRWDYMHYRSKLGSDQSKQITLKNEHFFSYRARITYNSEDNWYFPTRGARFKAEYAYVTNDFAKLNVRDADGNKLGRKPGMNEVNANWRISFALTKRFTLQPMLYGRLLFGDVVPAVFGNTVGGEWFGHYVEQQMPFAGIGHLEYLNRHFMAAQLQAQERIGNHHYFLLRVAGGQQADRLKNLFDNKTLFGAQIAYYYNTMFGPVGATLGYSNHTKKTYFYLNLGFEF
;
A
#
# COMPACT_ATOMS: atom_id res chain seq x y z
N MET A 1 16.33 -40.17 68.26
CA MET A 1 14.96 -40.65 67.97
C MET A 1 13.89 -39.54 68.16
N LYS A 2 13.93 -38.69 69.22
CA LYS A 2 12.91 -37.62 69.40
C LYS A 2 12.92 -36.52 68.33
N LYS A 3 14.04 -36.20 67.70
CA LYS A 3 14.11 -35.17 66.62
C LYS A 3 13.60 -35.68 65.27
N LEU A 4 13.70 -37.00 65.02
CA LEU A 4 13.15 -37.60 63.79
C LEU A 4 11.64 -37.68 63.82
N TRP A 5 11.06 -37.85 64.99
CA TRP A 5 9.62 -37.89 65.19
C TRP A 5 8.94 -36.54 65.01
N LEU A 6 9.58 -35.45 65.41
CA LEU A 6 9.13 -34.07 65.22
C LEU A 6 9.14 -33.68 63.72
N ILE A 7 10.13 -34.11 62.97
CA ILE A 7 10.20 -33.87 61.50
C ILE A 7 9.12 -34.66 60.77
N LEU A 8 8.85 -35.91 61.18
CA LEU A 8 7.79 -36.75 60.59
C LEU A 8 6.40 -36.16 60.88
N VAL A 9 6.14 -35.63 62.05
CA VAL A 9 4.89 -34.98 62.44
C VAL A 9 4.72 -33.64 61.71
N ALA A 10 5.80 -32.85 61.51
CA ALA A 10 5.78 -31.62 60.75
C ALA A 10 5.51 -31.86 59.25
N VAL A 11 6.07 -32.92 58.67
CA VAL A 11 5.82 -33.31 57.27
C VAL A 11 4.40 -33.85 57.09
N LEU A 12 3.86 -34.58 58.04
CA LEU A 12 2.47 -35.06 58.05
C LEU A 12 1.47 -33.90 58.22
N MET A 13 1.76 -32.89 59.09
CA MET A 13 0.92 -31.71 59.21
C MET A 13 0.98 -30.79 58.01
N CYS A 14 2.13 -30.66 57.30
CA CYS A 14 2.20 -29.94 56.03
C CYS A 14 1.51 -30.67 54.89
N GLY A 15 1.46 -32.01 54.92
CA GLY A 15 0.74 -32.78 53.92
C GLY A 15 -0.80 -32.69 54.07
N THR A 16 -1.30 -32.56 55.28
CA THR A 16 -2.76 -32.42 55.52
C THR A 16 -3.24 -30.99 55.26
N LEU A 17 -2.45 -29.96 55.41
CA LEU A 17 -2.76 -28.58 55.07
C LEU A 17 -2.84 -28.33 53.54
N ASN A 18 -2.10 -29.11 52.74
CA ASN A 18 -2.23 -29.04 51.28
C ASN A 18 -3.37 -29.91 50.73
N ALA A 19 -3.82 -30.95 51.45
CA ALA A 19 -4.90 -31.81 51.02
C ALA A 19 -6.29 -31.20 51.27
N GLU A 20 -6.45 -30.34 52.33
CA GLU A 20 -7.72 -29.65 52.57
C GLU A 20 -7.98 -28.48 51.63
N ASN A 21 -6.94 -27.95 50.92
CA ASN A 21 -7.12 -26.87 49.93
C ASN A 21 -7.43 -27.41 48.51
N GLU A 22 -7.36 -28.67 48.24
CA GLU A 22 -7.78 -29.26 46.95
C GLU A 22 -9.22 -29.78 46.92
N GLN A 23 -9.89 -29.94 48.09
CA GLN A 23 -11.21 -30.59 48.15
C GLN A 23 -12.45 -29.68 48.15
N THR A 24 -12.27 -28.34 47.95
CA THR A 24 -13.40 -27.43 47.82
C THR A 24 -13.23 -26.35 46.75
N ARG A 25 -12.58 -26.70 45.63
CA ARG A 25 -12.81 -25.95 44.43
C ARG A 25 -14.12 -26.47 43.81
N SER A 26 -15.25 -25.90 44.21
CA SER A 26 -16.48 -25.98 43.45
C SER A 26 -16.08 -25.70 41.99
N GLU A 27 -16.25 -26.69 41.11
CA GLU A 27 -15.97 -26.50 39.68
C GLU A 27 -16.90 -25.39 39.20
N ARG A 28 -16.34 -24.17 39.02
CA ARG A 28 -17.10 -23.08 38.45
C ARG A 28 -17.53 -23.43 37.04
N LYS A 29 -18.66 -22.94 36.60
CA LYS A 29 -19.09 -23.08 35.20
C LYS A 29 -18.12 -22.45 34.25
N LYS A 30 -17.91 -23.10 33.12
CA LYS A 30 -17.04 -22.61 32.02
C LYS A 30 -17.80 -21.59 31.18
N VAL A 31 -17.12 -20.49 30.87
CA VAL A 31 -17.68 -19.38 30.09
C VAL A 31 -17.14 -19.42 28.67
N GLY A 32 -18.05 -19.50 27.71
CA GLY A 32 -17.79 -19.30 26.29
C GLY A 32 -18.09 -17.88 25.85
N VAL A 33 -17.21 -17.27 25.09
CA VAL A 33 -17.46 -15.98 24.43
C VAL A 33 -17.57 -16.20 22.92
N VAL A 34 -18.65 -15.72 22.32
CA VAL A 34 -18.99 -15.91 20.92
C VAL A 34 -19.01 -14.56 20.22
N LEU A 35 -18.18 -14.43 19.15
CA LEU A 35 -18.00 -13.18 18.42
C LEU A 35 -18.45 -13.35 16.96
N SER A 36 -19.49 -12.61 16.57
CA SER A 36 -20.02 -12.70 15.20
C SER A 36 -19.12 -12.08 14.15
N GLY A 37 -19.33 -12.45 12.89
CA GLY A 37 -18.78 -11.76 11.74
C GLY A 37 -19.42 -10.38 11.53
N GLY A 38 -18.74 -9.52 10.74
CA GLY A 38 -19.28 -8.19 10.43
C GLY A 38 -18.29 -7.21 9.83
N GLY A 39 -17.10 -7.66 9.39
CA GLY A 39 -16.07 -6.80 8.84
C GLY A 39 -15.63 -5.72 9.85
N ALA A 40 -15.51 -4.46 9.41
CA ALA A 40 -15.12 -3.34 10.28
C ALA A 40 -16.01 -3.18 11.52
N LYS A 41 -17.31 -3.55 11.43
CA LYS A 41 -18.23 -3.49 12.58
C LYS A 41 -17.79 -4.37 13.75
N GLY A 42 -17.07 -5.46 13.47
CA GLY A 42 -16.53 -6.35 14.50
C GLY A 42 -15.45 -5.72 15.39
N MET A 43 -14.97 -4.50 15.10
CA MET A 43 -14.13 -3.75 16.05
C MET A 43 -14.84 -3.50 17.37
N ALA A 44 -16.17 -3.50 17.38
CA ALA A 44 -16.98 -3.37 18.59
C ALA A 44 -16.77 -4.52 19.59
N HIS A 45 -16.40 -5.71 19.14
CA HIS A 45 -16.08 -6.83 20.03
C HIS A 45 -14.99 -6.47 21.05
N ILE A 46 -14.01 -5.64 20.63
CA ILE A 46 -12.92 -5.18 21.50
C ILE A 46 -13.50 -4.38 22.69
N GLY A 47 -14.47 -3.50 22.42
CA GLY A 47 -15.14 -2.73 23.47
C GLY A 47 -15.88 -3.62 24.47
N VAL A 48 -16.60 -4.63 24.00
CA VAL A 48 -17.28 -5.60 24.87
C VAL A 48 -16.25 -6.37 25.73
N LEU A 49 -15.17 -6.86 25.10
CA LEU A 49 -14.12 -7.60 25.83
C LEU A 49 -13.48 -6.76 26.94
N LYS A 50 -13.29 -5.43 26.75
CA LYS A 50 -12.80 -4.54 27.83
C LYS A 50 -13.70 -4.55 29.05
N VAL A 51 -15.01 -4.49 28.84
CA VAL A 51 -15.97 -4.48 29.95
C VAL A 51 -16.06 -5.86 30.62
N LEU A 52 -15.97 -6.96 29.87
CA LEU A 52 -15.91 -8.31 30.45
C LEU A 52 -14.62 -8.51 31.27
N GLU A 53 -13.47 -8.00 30.81
CA GLU A 53 -12.23 -8.01 31.58
C GLU A 53 -12.34 -7.15 32.87
N GLU A 54 -12.95 -5.96 32.78
CA GLU A 54 -13.20 -5.08 33.92
C GLU A 54 -14.13 -5.76 34.97
N ALA A 55 -15.17 -6.42 34.51
CA ALA A 55 -16.08 -7.18 35.36
C ALA A 55 -15.42 -8.43 35.97
N GLY A 56 -14.27 -8.85 35.49
CA GLY A 56 -13.56 -10.05 35.94
C GLY A 56 -14.22 -11.36 35.51
N ILE A 57 -14.88 -11.35 34.35
CA ILE A 57 -15.45 -12.57 33.74
C ILE A 57 -14.34 -13.43 33.17
N PRO A 58 -14.22 -14.73 33.56
CA PRO A 58 -13.27 -15.64 32.93
C PRO A 58 -13.77 -16.01 31.52
N VAL A 59 -12.83 -16.14 30.59
CA VAL A 59 -13.09 -16.70 29.26
C VAL A 59 -12.38 -18.03 29.15
N ASP A 60 -13.17 -19.12 29.09
CA ASP A 60 -12.67 -20.49 29.04
C ASP A 60 -12.67 -21.07 27.63
N VAL A 61 -13.55 -20.56 26.77
CA VAL A 61 -13.68 -20.92 25.37
C VAL A 61 -14.00 -19.65 24.60
N ILE A 62 -13.46 -19.50 23.41
CA ILE A 62 -13.82 -18.40 22.51
C ILE A 62 -14.08 -18.93 21.10
N THR A 63 -15.16 -18.53 20.49
CA THR A 63 -15.50 -18.89 19.12
C THR A 63 -15.81 -17.64 18.32
N GLY A 64 -15.56 -17.68 17.01
CA GLY A 64 -15.83 -16.51 16.19
C GLY A 64 -15.83 -16.78 14.70
N THR A 65 -16.50 -15.87 13.98
CA THR A 65 -16.57 -15.91 12.52
C THR A 65 -16.05 -14.58 11.95
N SER A 66 -15.33 -14.64 10.82
CA SER A 66 -14.86 -13.44 10.12
C SER A 66 -14.06 -12.51 11.05
N MET A 67 -14.47 -11.24 11.25
CA MET A 67 -13.80 -10.35 12.19
C MET A 67 -13.84 -10.88 13.64
N GLY A 68 -14.88 -11.59 14.02
CA GLY A 68 -14.94 -12.27 15.31
C GLY A 68 -13.88 -13.35 15.46
N SER A 69 -13.51 -14.05 14.38
CA SER A 69 -12.41 -15.02 14.37
C SER A 69 -11.05 -14.33 14.57
N ILE A 70 -10.88 -13.12 14.04
CA ILE A 70 -9.64 -12.36 14.18
C ILE A 70 -9.49 -11.86 15.62
N VAL A 71 -10.51 -11.18 16.15
CA VAL A 71 -10.49 -10.67 17.52
C VAL A 71 -10.39 -11.82 18.52
N GLY A 72 -11.19 -12.88 18.33
CA GLY A 72 -11.21 -14.05 19.18
C GLY A 72 -9.91 -14.86 19.15
N GLY A 73 -9.35 -15.10 17.94
CA GLY A 73 -8.11 -15.82 17.77
C GLY A 73 -6.90 -15.10 18.38
N LEU A 74 -6.82 -13.77 18.22
CA LEU A 74 -5.79 -12.95 18.87
C LEU A 74 -5.98 -12.93 20.39
N TYR A 75 -7.22 -12.84 20.88
CA TYR A 75 -7.50 -12.94 22.31
C TYR A 75 -7.11 -14.31 22.86
N ALA A 76 -7.39 -15.38 22.11
CA ALA A 76 -7.07 -16.76 22.51
C ALA A 76 -5.58 -17.03 22.67
N ILE A 77 -4.71 -16.33 21.96
CA ILE A 77 -3.25 -16.42 22.13
C ILE A 77 -2.69 -15.48 23.20
N GLY A 78 -3.55 -14.66 23.87
CA GLY A 78 -3.21 -13.89 25.05
C GLY A 78 -3.14 -12.37 24.89
N TYR A 79 -3.57 -11.79 23.76
CA TYR A 79 -3.79 -10.36 23.66
C TYR A 79 -5.01 -9.99 24.52
N ASN A 80 -4.87 -9.03 25.41
CA ASN A 80 -6.01 -8.47 26.12
C ASN A 80 -6.71 -7.41 25.30
N ALA A 81 -7.90 -7.01 25.71
CA ALA A 81 -8.73 -6.05 24.97
C ALA A 81 -8.05 -4.70 24.73
N ASN A 82 -7.27 -4.19 25.72
CA ASN A 82 -6.51 -2.93 25.56
C ASN A 82 -5.35 -3.07 24.55
N SER A 83 -4.71 -4.23 24.50
CA SER A 83 -3.67 -4.51 23.49
C SER A 83 -4.31 -4.58 22.09
N LEU A 84 -5.46 -5.21 21.94
CA LEU A 84 -6.20 -5.28 20.69
C LEU A 84 -6.64 -3.88 20.22
N ASP A 85 -7.16 -3.05 21.11
CA ASP A 85 -7.51 -1.64 20.84
C ASP A 85 -6.29 -0.88 20.32
N SER A 86 -5.14 -0.99 20.99
CA SER A 86 -3.91 -0.34 20.56
C SER A 86 -3.46 -0.84 19.18
N ILE A 87 -3.51 -2.14 18.93
CA ILE A 87 -3.13 -2.75 17.65
C ILE A 87 -4.01 -2.21 16.51
N VAL A 88 -5.34 -2.21 16.66
CA VAL A 88 -6.24 -1.79 15.58
C VAL A 88 -6.12 -0.30 15.27
N ARG A 89 -5.84 0.54 16.27
CA ARG A 89 -5.64 1.99 16.08
C ARG A 89 -4.31 2.32 15.40
N MET A 90 -3.28 1.49 15.56
CA MET A 90 -1.97 1.69 14.94
C MET A 90 -1.90 1.23 13.48
N GLN A 91 -2.88 0.46 12.98
CA GLN A 91 -2.85 -0.02 11.60
C GLN A 91 -3.25 1.06 10.60
N ASP A 92 -2.55 1.10 9.48
CA ASP A 92 -3.04 1.75 8.27
C ASP A 92 -3.99 0.77 7.54
N TRP A 93 -5.27 0.86 7.88
CA TRP A 93 -6.28 -0.04 7.32
C TRP A 93 -6.43 0.11 5.81
N SER A 94 -6.17 1.30 5.24
CA SER A 94 -6.20 1.50 3.79
C SER A 94 -5.12 0.67 3.08
N TYR A 95 -4.02 0.41 3.78
CA TYR A 95 -2.96 -0.48 3.33
C TYR A 95 -3.29 -1.95 3.62
N VAL A 96 -3.71 -2.26 4.86
CA VAL A 96 -3.88 -3.64 5.34
C VAL A 96 -4.96 -4.40 4.57
N ILE A 97 -6.10 -3.72 4.26
CA ILE A 97 -7.22 -4.33 3.50
C ILE A 97 -7.05 -4.29 1.99
N THR A 98 -5.89 -3.87 1.49
CA THR A 98 -5.56 -3.85 0.07
C THR A 98 -4.31 -4.68 -0.19
N ASP A 99 -4.04 -5.00 -1.44
CA ASP A 99 -2.79 -5.68 -1.83
C ASP A 99 -1.67 -4.70 -2.20
N LYS A 100 -1.81 -3.42 -1.84
CA LYS A 100 -0.80 -2.40 -2.11
C LYS A 100 0.49 -2.74 -1.37
N GLU A 101 1.62 -2.63 -2.05
CA GLU A 101 2.92 -2.73 -1.39
C GLU A 101 3.16 -1.49 -0.53
N ASN A 102 3.83 -1.65 0.60
CA ASN A 102 4.25 -0.51 1.41
C ASN A 102 5.20 0.36 0.59
N MET A 103 4.89 1.65 0.44
CA MET A 103 5.72 2.59 -0.32
C MET A 103 7.18 2.60 0.14
N ARG A 104 7.45 2.34 1.42
CA ARG A 104 8.81 2.28 1.95
C ARG A 104 9.61 1.08 1.46
N ASN A 105 8.94 0.04 0.95
CA ASN A 105 9.57 -1.23 0.52
C ASN A 105 9.66 -1.34 -0.99
N GLN A 106 9.04 -0.41 -1.71
CA GLN A 106 9.03 -0.37 -3.17
C GLN A 106 10.15 0.49 -3.71
N SER A 107 10.62 0.15 -4.90
CA SER A 107 11.42 1.04 -5.73
C SER A 107 10.63 2.31 -6.08
N ILE A 108 11.33 3.36 -6.49
CA ILE A 108 10.68 4.60 -6.94
C ILE A 108 9.80 4.33 -8.17
N ASP A 109 10.23 3.47 -9.07
CA ASP A 109 9.48 3.12 -10.29
C ASP A 109 8.24 2.29 -9.97
N ASP A 110 8.31 1.34 -9.02
CA ASP A 110 7.14 0.56 -8.58
C ASP A 110 6.10 1.46 -7.89
N ARG A 111 6.55 2.42 -7.06
CA ARG A 111 5.66 3.44 -6.46
C ARG A 111 4.95 4.27 -7.53
N LYS A 112 5.68 4.66 -8.58
CA LYS A 112 5.10 5.38 -9.71
C LYS A 112 4.02 4.54 -10.40
N LYS A 113 4.31 3.28 -10.75
CA LYS A 113 3.34 2.36 -11.37
C LYS A 113 2.09 2.22 -10.51
N GLN A 114 2.23 2.01 -9.21
CA GLN A 114 1.10 1.86 -8.28
C GLN A 114 0.20 3.10 -8.20
N ASN A 115 0.75 4.30 -8.40
CA ASN A 115 0.04 5.57 -8.36
C ASN A 115 -0.31 6.12 -9.75
N THR A 116 -0.18 5.31 -10.79
CA THR A 116 -0.49 5.64 -12.18
C THR A 116 -1.73 4.88 -12.68
N TYR A 117 -1.90 3.63 -12.26
CA TYR A 117 -2.92 2.76 -12.78
C TYR A 117 -4.09 2.56 -11.80
N ILE A 118 -5.31 2.59 -12.33
CA ILE A 118 -6.55 2.33 -11.58
C ILE A 118 -6.75 0.83 -11.39
N ILE A 119 -6.49 0.07 -12.46
CA ILE A 119 -6.68 -1.38 -12.50
C ILE A 119 -5.37 -2.05 -12.86
N SER A 120 -5.02 -3.07 -12.10
CA SER A 120 -3.90 -3.97 -12.39
C SER A 120 -4.37 -5.40 -12.21
N THR A 121 -4.37 -6.20 -13.26
CA THR A 121 -4.83 -7.60 -13.23
C THR A 121 -3.83 -8.52 -13.87
N GLY A 122 -3.62 -9.70 -13.26
CA GLY A 122 -2.78 -10.75 -13.82
C GLY A 122 -3.56 -11.61 -14.81
N MET A 123 -2.95 -11.92 -15.97
CA MET A 123 -3.48 -12.88 -16.95
C MET A 123 -2.49 -14.04 -17.11
N ALA A 124 -2.99 -15.28 -17.11
CA ALA A 124 -2.18 -16.44 -17.43
C ALA A 124 -2.17 -16.67 -18.96
N ILE A 125 -0.97 -16.83 -19.53
CA ILE A 125 -0.82 -17.25 -20.93
C ILE A 125 -0.74 -18.78 -20.94
N GLY A 126 -1.73 -19.44 -21.54
CA GLY A 126 -1.60 -20.84 -21.98
C GLY A 126 -2.04 -21.97 -21.05
N LYS A 127 -2.41 -21.75 -19.81
CA LYS A 127 -3.19 -22.68 -18.96
C LYS A 127 -4.14 -21.87 -18.12
N ARG A 128 -5.36 -22.41 -17.87
CA ARG A 128 -6.45 -21.75 -17.14
C ARG A 128 -5.92 -20.70 -16.17
N ALA A 129 -6.24 -19.44 -16.44
CA ALA A 129 -5.99 -18.38 -15.48
C ALA A 129 -6.60 -18.85 -14.16
N GLU A 130 -5.77 -19.07 -13.14
CA GLU A 130 -6.27 -19.15 -11.80
C GLU A 130 -6.80 -17.76 -11.47
N ASN A 131 -8.05 -17.53 -11.84
CA ASN A 131 -8.77 -16.35 -11.40
C ASN A 131 -8.73 -16.39 -9.88
N ALA A 132 -8.20 -15.35 -9.27
CA ALA A 132 -8.03 -15.29 -7.82
C ALA A 132 -9.36 -15.33 -7.06
N GLY A 133 -10.50 -15.34 -7.77
CA GLY A 133 -11.84 -15.45 -7.17
C GLY A 133 -12.27 -14.24 -6.33
N GLY A 134 -11.43 -13.22 -6.20
CA GLY A 134 -11.69 -12.00 -5.46
C GLY A 134 -10.83 -10.85 -5.96
N LEU A 135 -11.26 -9.60 -5.70
CA LEU A 135 -10.54 -8.39 -6.11
C LEU A 135 -9.23 -8.21 -5.33
N ILE A 136 -9.18 -8.68 -4.08
CA ILE A 136 -8.07 -8.52 -3.15
C ILE A 136 -7.55 -9.91 -2.76
N LYS A 137 -6.25 -10.16 -2.93
CA LYS A 137 -5.63 -11.42 -2.51
C LYS A 137 -5.47 -11.51 -0.98
N GLY A 138 -5.45 -10.37 -0.30
CA GLY A 138 -5.34 -10.26 1.16
C GLY A 138 -3.96 -10.59 1.70
N LYS A 139 -2.89 -10.32 0.92
CA LYS A 139 -1.51 -10.60 1.33
C LYS A 139 -1.08 -9.77 2.53
N ASN A 140 -1.46 -8.48 2.59
CA ASN A 140 -1.08 -7.60 3.70
C ASN A 140 -1.76 -8.01 5.01
N LEU A 141 -2.99 -8.52 4.92
CA LEU A 141 -3.69 -9.14 6.06
C LEU A 141 -3.00 -10.43 6.51
N ALA A 142 -2.61 -11.29 5.57
CA ALA A 142 -1.90 -12.52 5.90
C ALA A 142 -0.56 -12.21 6.58
N GLU A 143 0.22 -11.24 6.09
CA GLU A 143 1.45 -10.77 6.73
C GLU A 143 1.20 -10.19 8.13
N LEU A 144 0.11 -9.42 8.32
CA LEU A 144 -0.28 -8.91 9.63
C LEU A 144 -0.60 -10.04 10.60
N PHE A 145 -1.37 -11.03 10.18
CA PHE A 145 -1.72 -12.19 11.03
C PHE A 145 -0.48 -13.02 11.37
N GLN A 146 0.41 -13.26 10.40
CA GLN A 146 1.68 -13.95 10.64
C GLN A 146 2.49 -13.24 11.75
N ARG A 147 2.60 -11.93 11.67
CA ARG A 147 3.33 -11.12 12.64
C ARG A 147 2.67 -11.12 14.03
N LEU A 148 1.33 -11.00 14.08
CA LEU A 148 0.60 -10.97 15.35
C LEU A 148 0.54 -12.35 16.02
N CYS A 149 0.58 -13.44 15.24
CA CYS A 149 0.55 -14.80 15.72
C CYS A 149 1.94 -15.41 15.86
N THR A 150 3.00 -14.63 16.02
CA THR A 150 4.37 -15.16 16.21
C THR A 150 4.40 -16.21 17.34
N GLY A 151 4.93 -17.40 17.04
CA GLY A 151 4.93 -18.55 17.94
C GLY A 151 3.66 -19.42 17.88
N TYR A 152 2.68 -19.05 17.04
CA TYR A 152 1.44 -19.79 16.79
C TYR A 152 1.17 -19.98 15.29
N THR A 153 2.24 -20.00 14.48
CA THR A 153 2.16 -20.07 13.01
C THR A 153 2.20 -21.49 12.48
N ASP A 154 2.61 -22.44 13.31
CA ASP A 154 2.65 -23.87 12.96
C ASP A 154 1.26 -24.51 13.07
N SER A 155 1.17 -25.78 12.66
CA SER A 155 -0.06 -26.53 12.80
C SER A 155 -0.26 -26.93 14.27
N LEU A 156 -1.28 -26.32 14.91
CA LEU A 156 -1.57 -26.44 16.34
C LEU A 156 -2.94 -27.05 16.56
N ASN A 157 -3.16 -27.62 17.74
CA ASN A 157 -4.48 -27.91 18.27
C ASN A 157 -4.98 -26.70 19.06
N PHE A 158 -6.02 -26.03 18.57
CA PHE A 158 -6.49 -24.78 19.14
C PHE A 158 -7.10 -24.90 20.54
N SER A 159 -7.51 -26.12 20.93
CA SER A 159 -8.02 -26.37 22.29
C SER A 159 -6.91 -26.63 23.31
N LYS A 160 -5.73 -27.10 22.88
CA LYS A 160 -4.64 -27.51 23.77
C LYS A 160 -3.45 -26.57 23.75
N ASP A 161 -3.12 -26.05 22.56
CA ASP A 161 -1.87 -25.31 22.35
C ASP A 161 -2.04 -23.79 22.48
N LEU A 162 -3.28 -23.29 22.39
CA LEU A 162 -3.57 -21.88 22.65
C LEU A 162 -3.79 -21.61 24.13
N ARG A 163 -3.74 -20.35 24.54
CA ARG A 163 -3.94 -19.90 25.92
C ARG A 163 -5.39 -20.09 26.39
N ILE A 164 -6.32 -19.89 25.46
CA ILE A 164 -7.75 -20.12 25.61
C ILE A 164 -8.17 -21.02 24.44
N PRO A 165 -8.90 -22.11 24.67
CA PRO A 165 -9.52 -22.93 23.64
C PRO A 165 -10.28 -22.08 22.63
N PHE A 166 -10.00 -22.27 21.34
CA PHE A 166 -10.52 -21.45 20.26
C PHE A 166 -11.05 -22.30 19.10
N ALA A 167 -12.13 -21.83 18.46
CA ALA A 167 -12.56 -22.33 17.16
C ALA A 167 -13.07 -21.18 16.28
N CYS A 168 -12.93 -21.33 14.97
CA CYS A 168 -13.52 -20.38 14.00
C CYS A 168 -14.07 -21.10 12.78
N VAL A 169 -15.06 -20.45 12.14
CA VAL A 169 -15.82 -21.02 11.04
C VAL A 169 -15.34 -20.48 9.71
N ALA A 170 -15.26 -21.37 8.70
CA ALA A 170 -15.20 -21.01 7.29
C ALA A 170 -16.28 -21.78 6.51
N THR A 171 -16.48 -21.41 5.24
CA THR A 171 -17.40 -22.11 4.34
C THR A 171 -16.66 -22.70 3.17
N ASN A 172 -16.78 -24.00 2.92
CA ASN A 172 -16.28 -24.62 1.70
C ASN A 172 -17.30 -24.45 0.58
N ILE A 173 -16.94 -23.70 -0.47
CA ILE A 173 -17.83 -23.42 -1.60
C ILE A 173 -17.93 -24.56 -2.61
N ILE A 174 -17.16 -25.66 -2.45
CA ILE A 174 -17.24 -26.81 -3.36
C ILE A 174 -18.53 -27.59 -3.09
N ASP A 175 -18.81 -27.85 -1.82
CA ASP A 175 -19.96 -28.65 -1.35
C ASP A 175 -20.92 -27.87 -0.45
N ASN A 176 -20.66 -26.59 -0.25
CA ASN A 176 -21.44 -25.71 0.61
C ASN A 176 -21.44 -26.15 2.09
N SER A 177 -20.39 -26.83 2.56
CA SER A 177 -20.26 -27.27 3.94
C SER A 177 -19.71 -26.18 4.86
N GLU A 178 -20.05 -26.25 6.14
CA GLU A 178 -19.40 -25.53 7.23
C GLU A 178 -18.08 -26.23 7.57
N VAL A 179 -17.03 -25.45 7.79
CA VAL A 179 -15.71 -25.95 8.16
C VAL A 179 -15.27 -25.26 9.45
N ASP A 180 -15.22 -26.07 10.52
CA ASP A 180 -14.88 -25.61 11.86
C ASP A 180 -13.41 -25.86 12.14
N PHE A 181 -12.66 -24.80 12.26
CA PHE A 181 -11.23 -24.88 12.57
C PHE A 181 -11.01 -25.05 14.08
N HIS A 182 -10.66 -26.25 14.49
CA HIS A 182 -10.17 -26.60 15.83
C HIS A 182 -8.67 -26.87 15.86
N SER A 183 -8.01 -26.83 14.69
CA SER A 183 -6.59 -27.08 14.53
C SER A 183 -6.06 -26.51 13.22
N GLY A 184 -4.75 -26.49 13.07
CA GLY A 184 -4.08 -25.97 11.89
C GLY A 184 -3.26 -24.72 12.19
N ARG A 185 -2.92 -23.97 11.16
CA ARG A 185 -2.21 -22.69 11.30
C ARG A 185 -3.20 -21.59 11.64
N LEU A 186 -3.09 -20.99 12.81
CA LEU A 186 -4.02 -19.96 13.29
C LEU A 186 -4.17 -18.76 12.31
N PRO A 187 -3.08 -18.17 11.76
CA PRO A 187 -3.19 -17.13 10.75
C PRO A 187 -4.00 -17.53 9.51
N GLN A 188 -3.84 -18.79 9.08
CA GLN A 188 -4.54 -19.33 7.91
C GLN A 188 -6.02 -19.57 8.19
N ALA A 189 -6.37 -20.08 9.37
CA ALA A 189 -7.75 -20.28 9.80
C ALA A 189 -8.51 -18.95 9.88
N MET A 190 -7.93 -17.92 10.53
CA MET A 190 -8.50 -16.57 10.55
C MET A 190 -8.64 -15.98 9.15
N ARG A 191 -7.63 -16.19 8.27
CA ARG A 191 -7.67 -15.69 6.89
C ARG A 191 -8.77 -16.39 6.08
N ALA A 192 -9.00 -17.68 6.28
CA ALA A 192 -10.09 -18.42 5.63
C ALA A 192 -11.45 -17.89 6.11
N SER A 193 -11.62 -17.77 7.43
CA SER A 193 -12.85 -17.34 8.08
C SER A 193 -13.32 -15.93 7.62
N MET A 194 -12.40 -15.05 7.19
CA MET A 194 -12.70 -13.67 6.77
C MET A 194 -12.70 -13.45 5.25
N SER A 195 -12.64 -14.51 4.45
CA SER A 195 -12.56 -14.43 2.97
C SER A 195 -13.90 -14.10 2.34
N ILE A 196 -14.39 -12.87 2.51
CA ILE A 196 -15.69 -12.41 1.95
C ILE A 196 -15.67 -12.60 0.42
N PRO A 197 -16.63 -13.36 -0.15
CA PRO A 197 -16.73 -13.57 -1.59
C PRO A 197 -16.75 -12.26 -2.38
N ALA A 198 -16.16 -12.25 -3.56
CA ALA A 198 -15.95 -11.10 -4.43
C ALA A 198 -14.99 -10.01 -3.88
N ALA A 199 -14.90 -9.80 -2.57
CA ALA A 199 -13.94 -8.87 -1.99
C ALA A 199 -12.56 -9.52 -1.86
N PHE A 200 -12.46 -10.63 -1.16
CA PHE A 200 -11.19 -11.33 -0.94
C PHE A 200 -11.11 -12.65 -1.70
N SER A 201 -9.89 -12.99 -2.15
CA SER A 201 -9.63 -14.29 -2.74
C SER A 201 -9.88 -15.40 -1.71
N PRO A 202 -10.53 -16.51 -2.11
CA PRO A 202 -10.74 -17.68 -1.25
C PRO A 202 -9.40 -18.31 -0.84
N VAL A 203 -9.39 -18.95 0.31
CA VAL A 203 -8.24 -19.74 0.79
C VAL A 203 -8.39 -21.17 0.32
N ARG A 204 -7.36 -21.69 -0.37
CA ARG A 204 -7.32 -23.10 -0.81
C ARG A 204 -6.54 -23.92 0.21
N LEU A 205 -7.18 -24.99 0.72
CA LEU A 205 -6.59 -25.88 1.70
C LEU A 205 -6.90 -27.33 1.31
N GLY A 206 -5.92 -28.04 0.76
CA GLY A 206 -6.16 -29.34 0.12
C GLY A 206 -7.14 -29.19 -1.05
N ASP A 207 -8.20 -29.97 -1.04
CA ASP A 207 -9.27 -29.96 -2.04
C ASP A 207 -10.38 -28.94 -1.73
N MET A 208 -10.30 -28.24 -0.58
CA MET A 208 -11.28 -27.24 -0.17
C MET A 208 -10.98 -25.86 -0.75
N VAL A 209 -12.04 -25.14 -1.08
CA VAL A 209 -12.01 -23.71 -1.46
C VAL A 209 -12.83 -22.93 -0.44
N LEU A 210 -12.13 -22.28 0.50
CA LEU A 210 -12.72 -21.69 1.69
C LEU A 210 -12.98 -20.22 1.52
N VAL A 211 -14.16 -19.80 1.91
CA VAL A 211 -14.64 -18.41 1.98
C VAL A 211 -15.13 -18.09 3.39
N ASP A 212 -15.60 -16.85 3.59
CA ASP A 212 -16.08 -16.36 4.88
C ASP A 212 -17.11 -17.32 5.50
N GLY A 213 -16.89 -17.65 6.77
CA GLY A 213 -17.73 -18.57 7.53
C GLY A 213 -19.14 -18.03 7.79
N GLY A 214 -19.34 -16.71 7.67
CA GLY A 214 -20.63 -16.08 7.85
C GLY A 214 -21.74 -16.61 6.94
N LEU A 215 -21.39 -17.17 5.78
CA LEU A 215 -22.36 -17.79 4.87
C LEU A 215 -23.02 -19.03 5.48
N LYS A 216 -22.44 -19.69 6.48
CA LYS A 216 -22.96 -20.88 7.14
C LYS A 216 -23.29 -20.64 8.60
N ASN A 217 -22.36 -20.09 9.36
CA ASN A 217 -22.51 -19.87 10.78
C ASN A 217 -21.81 -18.57 11.19
N ASN A 218 -22.55 -17.49 11.13
CA ASN A 218 -22.00 -16.16 11.42
C ASN A 218 -21.90 -15.85 12.91
N TYR A 219 -22.52 -16.67 13.77
CA TYR A 219 -22.56 -16.53 15.22
C TYR A 219 -22.44 -17.90 15.88
N PRO A 220 -21.21 -18.48 16.01
CA PRO A 220 -20.99 -19.88 16.32
C PRO A 220 -21.10 -20.20 17.82
N ALA A 221 -22.30 -20.05 18.39
CA ALA A 221 -22.59 -20.41 19.79
C ALA A 221 -22.71 -21.92 19.99
N ASP A 222 -23.18 -22.65 18.97
CA ASP A 222 -23.15 -24.09 18.92
C ASP A 222 -21.74 -24.66 19.15
N LEU A 223 -20.71 -24.12 18.45
CA LEU A 223 -19.33 -24.55 18.67
C LEU A 223 -18.82 -24.26 20.09
N ALA A 224 -19.18 -23.10 20.67
CA ALA A 224 -18.77 -22.82 22.04
C ALA A 224 -19.39 -23.82 23.01
N ARG A 225 -20.62 -24.23 22.77
CA ARG A 225 -21.33 -25.26 23.57
C ARG A 225 -20.67 -26.63 23.39
N GLU A 226 -20.34 -27.02 22.16
CA GLU A 226 -19.64 -28.27 21.84
C GLU A 226 -18.24 -28.33 22.48
N MET A 227 -17.55 -27.19 22.57
CA MET A 227 -16.26 -27.07 23.25
C MET A 227 -16.37 -27.07 24.78
N GLY A 228 -17.58 -27.22 25.32
CA GLY A 228 -17.85 -27.40 26.74
C GLY A 228 -18.09 -26.11 27.52
N ALA A 229 -18.58 -25.06 26.89
CA ALA A 229 -19.05 -23.87 27.59
C ALA A 229 -20.40 -24.15 28.28
N ASP A 230 -20.48 -23.91 29.60
CA ASP A 230 -21.69 -24.00 30.38
C ASP A 230 -22.53 -22.73 30.31
N ILE A 231 -21.88 -21.60 30.12
CA ILE A 231 -22.49 -20.26 30.00
C ILE A 231 -21.94 -19.62 28.74
N ILE A 232 -22.79 -19.06 27.90
CA ILE A 232 -22.43 -18.38 26.66
C ILE A 232 -22.73 -16.90 26.74
N ILE A 233 -21.72 -16.05 26.54
CA ILE A 233 -21.86 -14.62 26.32
C ILE A 233 -21.58 -14.36 24.83
N GLY A 234 -22.60 -13.90 24.12
CA GLY A 234 -22.53 -13.69 22.70
C GLY A 234 -22.59 -12.22 22.31
N VAL A 235 -21.79 -11.85 21.31
CA VAL A 235 -21.72 -10.48 20.78
C VAL A 235 -22.01 -10.48 19.29
N THR A 236 -23.05 -9.75 18.89
CA THR A 236 -23.41 -9.57 17.48
C THR A 236 -23.27 -8.13 17.04
N VAL A 237 -22.80 -7.96 15.78
CA VAL A 237 -22.59 -6.65 15.14
C VAL A 237 -23.36 -6.54 13.81
N GLN A 238 -24.36 -7.38 13.63
CA GLN A 238 -25.20 -7.38 12.44
C GLN A 238 -26.18 -6.18 12.46
N THR A 239 -26.50 -5.68 11.29
CA THR A 239 -27.53 -4.64 11.09
C THR A 239 -28.81 -5.27 10.59
N ASP A 240 -29.93 -4.56 10.77
CA ASP A 240 -31.20 -4.92 10.16
C ASP A 240 -31.08 -4.99 8.61
N PRO A 241 -31.95 -5.76 7.96
CA PRO A 241 -32.00 -5.85 6.51
C PRO A 241 -32.17 -4.47 5.88
N LYS A 242 -31.52 -4.25 4.75
CA LYS A 242 -31.71 -3.04 3.94
C LYS A 242 -33.13 -3.01 3.38
N VAL A 243 -33.67 -1.80 3.23
CA VAL A 243 -34.95 -1.58 2.54
C VAL A 243 -34.72 -1.54 1.02
N ALA A 244 -35.81 -1.66 0.25
CA ALA A 244 -35.74 -1.75 -1.21
C ALA A 244 -34.97 -0.57 -1.87
N ASP A 245 -35.13 0.63 -1.31
CA ASP A 245 -34.48 1.86 -1.81
C ASP A 245 -32.95 1.86 -1.66
N ASP A 246 -32.41 1.01 -0.78
CA ASP A 246 -30.94 0.88 -0.59
C ASP A 246 -30.28 -0.09 -1.59
N LEU A 247 -31.07 -0.74 -2.46
CA LEU A 247 -30.64 -1.83 -3.34
C LEU A 247 -30.53 -1.45 -4.82
N GLU A 248 -30.20 -0.21 -5.12
CA GLU A 248 -30.13 0.29 -6.51
C GLU A 248 -28.92 -0.18 -7.31
N GLY A 249 -27.85 -0.69 -6.69
CA GLY A 249 -26.60 -1.05 -7.34
C GLY A 249 -26.24 -2.54 -7.30
N THR A 250 -25.53 -3.06 -8.31
CA THR A 250 -25.07 -4.46 -8.33
C THR A 250 -24.30 -4.87 -7.08
N MET A 251 -23.43 -3.98 -6.55
CA MET A 251 -22.68 -4.26 -5.33
C MET A 251 -23.55 -4.22 -4.07
N SER A 252 -24.57 -3.36 -4.02
CA SER A 252 -25.51 -3.33 -2.90
C SER A 252 -26.38 -4.60 -2.87
N ILE A 253 -26.80 -5.10 -4.03
CA ILE A 253 -27.52 -6.36 -4.18
C ILE A 253 -26.66 -7.55 -3.78
N LEU A 254 -25.38 -7.60 -4.26
CA LEU A 254 -24.45 -8.68 -3.90
C LEU A 254 -24.17 -8.71 -2.40
N ASN A 255 -23.93 -7.55 -1.79
CA ASN A 255 -23.73 -7.44 -0.35
C ASN A 255 -25.00 -7.89 0.42
N GLN A 256 -26.20 -7.55 -0.07
CA GLN A 256 -27.45 -8.00 0.55
C GLN A 256 -27.64 -9.52 0.47
N ILE A 257 -27.27 -10.13 -0.65
CA ILE A 257 -27.28 -11.61 -0.79
C ILE A 257 -26.35 -12.25 0.26
N ILE A 258 -25.16 -11.69 0.45
CA ILE A 258 -24.23 -12.15 1.49
C ILE A 258 -24.82 -11.95 2.87
N ASP A 259 -25.34 -10.75 3.18
CA ASP A 259 -25.92 -10.40 4.48
C ASP A 259 -27.12 -11.31 4.85
N ILE A 260 -27.97 -11.68 3.88
CA ILE A 260 -29.07 -12.63 4.08
C ILE A 260 -28.53 -14.01 4.46
N ASN A 261 -27.52 -14.51 3.73
CA ASN A 261 -26.94 -15.81 4.03
C ASN A 261 -26.19 -15.82 5.37
N CYS A 262 -25.67 -14.68 5.83
CA CYS A 262 -25.05 -14.55 7.15
C CYS A 262 -26.05 -14.64 8.33
N LYS A 263 -27.32 -14.83 8.09
CA LYS A 263 -28.35 -15.09 9.12
C LYS A 263 -28.61 -16.56 9.39
N ASN A 264 -28.00 -17.46 8.61
CA ASN A 264 -28.09 -18.89 8.85
C ASN A 264 -27.62 -19.25 10.28
N LYS A 265 -28.34 -20.13 10.96
CA LYS A 265 -28.09 -20.59 12.35
C LYS A 265 -28.11 -19.48 13.43
N VAL A 266 -28.27 -18.19 13.10
CA VAL A 266 -28.15 -17.12 14.09
C VAL A 266 -29.28 -17.23 15.14
N GLU A 267 -30.54 -17.45 14.71
CA GLU A 267 -31.67 -17.58 15.60
C GLU A 267 -31.52 -18.78 16.54
N GLU A 268 -31.17 -19.95 16.00
CA GLU A 268 -30.92 -21.18 16.78
C GLU A 268 -29.78 -21.00 17.79
N ASN A 269 -28.74 -20.31 17.41
CA ASN A 269 -27.58 -20.03 18.27
C ASN A 269 -27.85 -18.96 19.33
N LEU A 270 -28.82 -18.05 19.10
CA LEU A 270 -29.26 -17.08 20.09
C LEU A 270 -30.08 -17.79 21.20
N GLU A 271 -30.86 -18.83 20.89
CA GLU A 271 -31.66 -19.59 21.89
C GLU A 271 -30.76 -20.25 22.94
N ILE A 272 -29.54 -20.64 22.58
CA ILE A 272 -28.60 -21.29 23.52
C ILE A 272 -27.64 -20.30 24.20
N THR A 273 -27.80 -18.99 23.94
CA THR A 273 -26.97 -17.91 24.48
C THR A 273 -27.53 -17.40 25.79
N ASP A 274 -26.71 -17.35 26.84
CA ASP A 274 -27.14 -16.91 28.19
C ASP A 274 -27.19 -15.39 28.34
N LEU A 275 -26.29 -14.67 27.67
CA LEU A 275 -26.29 -13.21 27.58
C LEU A 275 -25.91 -12.79 26.15
N HIS A 276 -26.85 -12.14 25.48
CA HIS A 276 -26.66 -11.62 24.13
C HIS A 276 -26.46 -10.10 24.15
N LEU A 277 -25.35 -9.63 23.58
CA LEU A 277 -25.00 -8.22 23.45
C LEU A 277 -25.02 -7.83 21.96
N GLN A 278 -26.10 -7.16 21.55
CA GLN A 278 -26.24 -6.66 20.19
C GLN A 278 -25.74 -5.22 20.08
N VAL A 279 -24.62 -5.01 19.41
CA VAL A 279 -24.02 -3.67 19.23
C VAL A 279 -24.77 -2.90 18.16
N ASP A 280 -25.15 -1.65 18.44
CA ASP A 280 -25.69 -0.74 17.43
C ASP A 280 -24.57 -0.31 16.44
N THR A 281 -24.63 -0.83 15.23
CA THR A 281 -23.67 -0.53 14.17
C THR A 281 -24.28 0.34 13.04
N ARG A 282 -25.42 0.97 13.27
CA ARG A 282 -26.08 1.88 12.29
C ARG A 282 -25.13 3.00 11.88
N GLY A 283 -25.11 3.30 10.58
CA GLY A 283 -24.23 4.29 9.97
C GLY A 283 -22.85 3.75 9.54
N TYR A 284 -22.56 2.45 9.83
CA TYR A 284 -21.30 1.80 9.44
C TYR A 284 -21.54 0.54 8.61
N SER A 285 -20.67 0.33 7.62
CA SER A 285 -20.65 -0.85 6.78
C SER A 285 -19.51 -1.80 7.17
N THR A 286 -19.48 -2.99 6.58
CA THR A 286 -18.39 -3.95 6.71
C THR A 286 -17.03 -3.41 6.22
N ALA A 287 -17.02 -2.33 5.42
CA ALA A 287 -15.83 -1.66 4.89
C ALA A 287 -15.46 -0.36 5.63
N SER A 288 -16.09 -0.01 6.75
CA SER A 288 -15.87 1.24 7.48
C SER A 288 -14.62 1.21 8.37
N PHE A 289 -13.43 1.11 7.75
CA PHE A 289 -12.13 1.05 8.44
C PHE A 289 -11.48 2.42 8.67
N SER A 290 -12.21 3.52 8.70
CA SER A 290 -11.64 4.82 9.08
C SER A 290 -11.33 4.87 10.57
N ALA A 291 -10.35 5.68 10.98
CA ALA A 291 -10.01 5.81 12.41
C ALA A 291 -11.19 6.23 13.26
N THR A 292 -12.00 7.16 12.77
CA THR A 292 -13.23 7.61 13.46
C THR A 292 -14.29 6.51 13.58
N ALA A 293 -14.44 5.66 12.55
CA ALA A 293 -15.36 4.54 12.58
C ALA A 293 -14.92 3.49 13.61
N ILE A 294 -13.63 3.14 13.61
CA ILE A 294 -13.05 2.19 14.57
C ILE A 294 -13.24 2.70 16.01
N ASP A 295 -12.93 3.98 16.26
CA ASP A 295 -13.12 4.60 17.57
C ASP A 295 -14.57 4.50 18.04
N THR A 296 -15.53 4.88 17.17
CA THR A 296 -16.95 4.84 17.50
C THR A 296 -17.46 3.41 17.73
N LEU A 297 -17.04 2.46 16.90
CA LEU A 297 -17.46 1.07 17.03
C LEU A 297 -16.96 0.43 18.34
N ILE A 298 -15.72 0.69 18.73
CA ILE A 298 -15.18 0.23 20.02
C ILE A 298 -15.96 0.84 21.17
N ILE A 299 -16.24 2.15 21.14
CA ILE A 299 -17.05 2.84 22.17
C ILE A 299 -18.44 2.24 22.25
N ARG A 300 -19.12 2.02 21.13
CA ARG A 300 -20.45 1.38 21.13
C ARG A 300 -20.44 -0.03 21.72
N GLY A 301 -19.34 -0.78 21.49
CA GLY A 301 -19.14 -2.08 22.13
C GLY A 301 -18.99 -1.96 23.66
N GLU A 302 -18.27 -0.94 24.15
CA GLU A 302 -18.18 -0.64 25.59
C GLU A 302 -19.55 -0.21 26.15
N GLU A 303 -20.27 0.65 25.44
CA GLU A 303 -21.57 1.18 25.85
C GLU A 303 -22.62 0.07 26.04
N ILE A 304 -22.78 -0.83 25.06
CA ILE A 304 -23.74 -1.92 25.18
C ILE A 304 -23.41 -2.86 26.34
N ALA A 305 -22.15 -3.20 26.53
CA ALA A 305 -21.71 -4.05 27.62
C ALA A 305 -21.97 -3.35 29.00
N ARG A 306 -21.75 -2.04 29.09
CA ARG A 306 -22.06 -1.26 30.30
C ARG A 306 -23.54 -1.13 30.55
N GLN A 307 -24.37 -1.03 29.52
CA GLN A 307 -25.84 -1.07 29.67
C GLN A 307 -26.32 -2.38 30.28
N HIS A 308 -25.63 -3.49 29.98
CA HIS A 308 -25.91 -4.83 30.55
C HIS A 308 -24.99 -5.17 31.74
N TRP A 309 -24.43 -4.16 32.43
CA TRP A 309 -23.52 -4.38 33.55
C TRP A 309 -24.15 -5.26 34.65
N ASP A 310 -25.42 -4.99 35.04
CA ASP A 310 -26.09 -5.76 36.06
C ASP A 310 -26.34 -7.22 35.65
N ASP A 311 -26.62 -7.47 34.36
CA ASP A 311 -26.73 -8.80 33.81
C ASP A 311 -25.42 -9.54 33.86
N ILE A 312 -24.30 -8.85 33.50
CA ILE A 312 -22.91 -9.39 33.56
C ILE A 312 -22.57 -9.73 35.01
N MET A 313 -22.92 -8.87 35.98
CA MET A 313 -22.70 -9.14 37.40
C MET A 313 -23.57 -10.26 37.94
N ALA A 314 -24.77 -10.39 37.42
CA ALA A 314 -25.63 -11.53 37.74
C ALA A 314 -25.07 -12.86 37.18
N LEU A 315 -24.45 -12.84 36.03
CA LEU A 315 -23.75 -14.01 35.49
C LEU A 315 -22.60 -14.49 36.37
N LYS A 316 -21.85 -13.59 37.05
CA LYS A 316 -20.81 -13.99 38.00
C LYS A 316 -21.29 -14.99 39.03
N LYS A 317 -22.50 -14.72 39.59
CA LYS A 317 -23.13 -15.65 40.56
C LYS A 317 -23.49 -16.99 39.92
N ARG A 318 -23.97 -16.97 38.66
CA ARG A 318 -24.29 -18.20 37.92
C ARG A 318 -23.06 -18.98 37.54
N ILE A 319 -21.93 -18.32 37.29
CA ILE A 319 -20.61 -18.91 37.01
C ILE A 319 -20.05 -19.57 38.28
N GLY A 320 -20.45 -19.07 39.46
CA GLY A 320 -19.93 -19.54 40.76
C GLY A 320 -18.66 -18.81 41.20
N ILE A 321 -18.50 -17.52 40.84
CA ILE A 321 -17.42 -16.64 41.23
C ILE A 321 -17.90 -15.42 42.00
N ASP A 322 -17.07 -14.90 42.87
CA ASP A 322 -17.30 -13.68 43.65
C ASP A 322 -16.36 -12.54 43.20
N ASP A 323 -16.45 -11.39 43.89
CA ASP A 323 -15.66 -10.22 43.58
C ASP A 323 -14.16 -10.34 43.90
N SER A 324 -13.79 -11.39 44.66
CA SER A 324 -12.40 -11.70 44.95
C SER A 324 -11.71 -12.50 43.82
N PHE A 325 -12.49 -13.12 42.96
CA PHE A 325 -12.02 -13.91 41.85
C PHE A 325 -11.24 -13.04 40.86
N ARG A 326 -10.10 -13.50 40.45
CA ARG A 326 -9.27 -12.83 39.42
C ARG A 326 -9.03 -13.82 38.29
N PRO A 327 -9.52 -13.55 37.08
CA PRO A 327 -9.25 -14.35 35.90
C PRO A 327 -7.75 -14.45 35.66
N LYS A 328 -7.29 -15.60 35.18
CA LYS A 328 -5.90 -15.78 34.78
C LYS A 328 -5.59 -14.83 33.63
N LYS A 329 -4.57 -13.98 33.78
CA LYS A 329 -4.09 -13.11 32.73
C LYS A 329 -3.14 -13.90 31.84
N TYR A 330 -3.40 -13.86 30.54
CA TYR A 330 -2.54 -14.40 29.53
C TYR A 330 -1.80 -13.28 28.82
N TYR A 331 -0.64 -13.59 28.30
CA TYR A 331 0.14 -12.69 27.48
C TYR A 331 0.55 -13.43 26.21
N PRO A 332 0.48 -12.79 25.03
CA PRO A 332 1.00 -13.41 23.83
C PRO A 332 2.47 -13.74 24.03
N LEU A 333 2.94 -14.79 23.40
CA LEU A 333 4.37 -14.99 23.22
C LEU A 333 4.85 -13.71 22.57
N ARG A 334 5.59 -12.86 23.32
CA ARG A 334 6.06 -11.59 22.79
C ARG A 334 6.68 -11.91 21.42
N PRO A 335 6.29 -11.21 20.33
CA PRO A 335 7.17 -11.14 19.20
C PRO A 335 8.47 -10.61 19.80
N GLN A 336 9.52 -11.43 19.83
CA GLN A 336 10.86 -10.94 20.17
C GLN A 336 11.04 -9.71 19.30
N VAL A 337 11.27 -8.58 19.93
CA VAL A 337 11.25 -7.26 19.28
C VAL A 337 12.03 -7.41 17.97
N LEU A 338 11.41 -7.08 16.85
CA LEU A 338 11.95 -7.27 15.48
C LEU A 338 13.32 -6.58 15.25
N THR A 339 13.87 -5.92 16.25
CA THR A 339 15.18 -5.27 16.28
C THR A 339 16.31 -6.17 16.75
N GLU A 340 16.02 -7.33 17.36
CA GLU A 340 17.07 -8.25 17.80
C GLU A 340 17.48 -9.19 16.66
N LYS A 341 18.79 -9.26 16.41
CA LYS A 341 19.37 -10.28 15.53
C LYS A 341 19.11 -11.66 16.12
N ARG A 342 18.53 -12.54 15.34
CA ARG A 342 18.27 -13.93 15.72
C ARG A 342 19.30 -14.83 15.07
N TYR A 343 19.87 -15.72 15.86
CA TYR A 343 20.81 -16.71 15.35
C TYR A 343 20.11 -17.67 14.40
N VAL A 344 20.70 -17.90 13.21
CA VAL A 344 20.16 -18.72 12.14
C VAL A 344 20.98 -19.99 12.00
N THR A 345 20.33 -21.14 12.12
CA THR A 345 20.94 -22.47 11.89
C THR A 345 20.94 -22.85 10.42
N GLY A 346 20.03 -22.33 9.62
CA GLY A 346 19.97 -22.60 8.20
C GLY A 346 18.77 -21.97 7.49
N PHE A 347 18.78 -22.09 6.16
CA PHE A 347 17.72 -21.59 5.27
C PHE A 347 17.09 -22.74 4.50
N THR A 348 15.75 -22.84 4.56
CA THR A 348 14.93 -23.77 3.78
C THR A 348 14.10 -22.98 2.76
N PHE A 349 13.91 -23.56 1.58
CA PHE A 349 13.20 -22.90 0.47
C PHE A 349 12.04 -23.79 0.03
N GLU A 350 10.81 -23.28 0.15
CA GLU A 350 9.60 -23.99 -0.22
C GLU A 350 8.98 -23.37 -1.47
N ASN A 351 8.47 -24.21 -2.36
CA ASN A 351 7.77 -23.82 -3.59
C ASN A 351 8.62 -22.91 -4.51
N MET A 352 9.94 -23.06 -4.46
CA MET A 352 10.89 -22.31 -5.30
C MET A 352 11.62 -23.22 -6.28
N THR A 353 12.02 -22.63 -7.40
CA THR A 353 12.91 -23.33 -8.34
C THR A 353 14.35 -23.31 -7.82
N PRO A 354 15.18 -24.31 -8.17
CA PRO A 354 16.60 -24.30 -7.80
C PRO A 354 17.38 -23.07 -8.29
N GLN A 355 16.90 -22.43 -9.37
CA GLN A 355 17.48 -21.17 -9.87
C GLN A 355 17.19 -20.00 -8.93
N ALA A 356 15.94 -19.89 -8.45
CA ALA A 356 15.51 -18.86 -7.52
C ALA A 356 16.23 -19.00 -6.17
N GLU A 357 16.36 -20.21 -5.65
CA GLU A 357 17.13 -20.50 -4.44
C GLU A 357 18.60 -20.06 -4.60
N ARG A 358 19.26 -20.48 -5.68
CA ARG A 358 20.65 -20.05 -5.96
C ARG A 358 20.77 -18.53 -6.06
N TYR A 359 19.79 -17.86 -6.67
CA TYR A 359 19.77 -16.40 -6.78
C TYR A 359 19.77 -15.74 -5.39
N LEU A 360 18.86 -16.14 -4.48
CA LEU A 360 18.78 -15.62 -3.12
C LEU A 360 20.03 -15.90 -2.30
N ARG A 361 20.51 -17.16 -2.31
CA ARG A 361 21.73 -17.56 -1.59
C ARG A 361 22.95 -16.73 -2.01
N GLN A 362 23.09 -16.41 -3.29
CA GLN A 362 24.22 -15.64 -3.81
C GLN A 362 24.05 -14.13 -3.58
N LYS A 363 22.87 -13.61 -3.80
CA LYS A 363 22.59 -12.16 -3.64
C LYS A 363 22.77 -11.71 -2.19
N PHE A 364 22.30 -12.49 -1.23
CA PHE A 364 22.33 -12.18 0.19
C PHE A 364 23.42 -12.93 0.97
N HIS A 365 24.30 -13.68 0.28
CA HIS A 365 25.34 -14.46 0.92
C HIS A 365 24.84 -15.40 2.04
N LEU A 366 23.65 -15.98 1.88
CA LEU A 366 22.95 -16.74 2.94
C LEU A 366 23.75 -17.91 3.50
N ASN A 367 24.70 -18.46 2.77
CA ASN A 367 25.59 -19.53 3.26
C ASN A 367 26.60 -19.05 4.32
N LYS A 368 26.76 -17.73 4.49
CA LYS A 368 27.64 -17.08 5.48
C LYS A 368 26.87 -16.28 6.51
N THR A 369 25.53 -16.28 6.41
CA THR A 369 24.66 -15.53 7.28
C THR A 369 24.30 -16.39 8.48
N ASP A 370 24.71 -15.94 9.66
CA ASP A 370 24.48 -16.59 10.95
C ASP A 370 23.40 -15.92 11.78
N SER A 371 22.88 -14.79 11.31
CA SER A 371 21.84 -14.03 11.98
C SER A 371 20.91 -13.32 11.00
N ILE A 372 19.66 -13.18 11.39
CA ILE A 372 18.62 -12.48 10.62
C ILE A 372 17.97 -11.39 11.49
N ASP A 373 17.72 -10.26 10.89
CA ASP A 373 16.94 -9.18 11.45
C ASP A 373 15.72 -8.86 10.55
N ALA A 374 14.85 -7.98 11.01
CA ALA A 374 13.67 -7.58 10.26
C ALA A 374 13.99 -6.93 8.92
N GLU A 375 15.14 -6.30 8.79
CA GLU A 375 15.55 -5.66 7.53
C GLU A 375 15.92 -6.72 6.49
N LEU A 376 16.72 -7.73 6.86
CA LEU A 376 17.07 -8.85 5.97
C LEU A 376 15.85 -9.67 5.58
N GLU A 377 14.95 -9.97 6.55
CA GLU A 377 13.68 -10.64 6.28
C GLU A 377 12.86 -9.91 5.21
N GLN A 378 12.74 -8.60 5.36
CA GLN A 378 12.02 -7.75 4.42
C GLN A 378 12.71 -7.68 3.05
N GLN A 379 14.03 -7.59 3.01
CA GLN A 379 14.80 -7.60 1.76
C GLN A 379 14.65 -8.92 1.01
N LEU A 380 14.65 -10.05 1.71
CA LEU A 380 14.43 -11.38 1.14
C LEU A 380 13.04 -11.49 0.51
N THR A 381 11.99 -11.19 1.26
CA THR A 381 10.60 -11.28 0.77
C THR A 381 10.33 -10.28 -0.36
N THR A 382 10.88 -9.07 -0.29
CA THR A 382 10.77 -8.09 -1.37
C THR A 382 11.50 -8.56 -2.63
N THR A 383 12.72 -9.11 -2.49
CA THR A 383 13.46 -9.65 -3.64
C THR A 383 12.72 -10.82 -4.30
N MET A 384 12.09 -11.68 -3.51
CA MET A 384 11.25 -12.76 -4.05
C MET A 384 10.09 -12.20 -4.89
N ARG A 385 9.46 -11.12 -4.45
CA ARG A 385 8.33 -10.50 -5.15
C ARG A 385 8.74 -9.65 -6.36
N VAL A 386 9.81 -8.89 -6.24
CA VAL A 386 10.23 -7.89 -7.25
C VAL A 386 11.19 -8.48 -8.28
N ASP A 387 12.26 -9.15 -7.83
CA ASP A 387 13.28 -9.67 -8.76
C ASP A 387 12.93 -11.06 -9.29
N LEU A 388 12.33 -11.92 -8.46
CA LEU A 388 11.98 -13.29 -8.83
C LEU A 388 10.52 -13.45 -9.26
N PHE A 389 9.76 -12.35 -9.25
CA PHE A 389 8.37 -12.27 -9.73
C PHE A 389 7.40 -13.26 -9.09
N TYR A 390 7.57 -13.56 -7.80
CA TYR A 390 6.56 -14.30 -7.05
C TYR A 390 5.39 -13.39 -6.65
N GLN A 391 4.18 -13.91 -6.65
CA GLN A 391 2.98 -13.15 -6.25
C GLN A 391 2.97 -12.91 -4.73
N THR A 392 3.31 -13.96 -3.98
CA THR A 392 3.45 -13.92 -2.53
C THR A 392 4.80 -14.49 -2.13
N ALA A 393 5.34 -13.99 -1.04
CA ALA A 393 6.59 -14.44 -0.45
C ALA A 393 6.45 -14.36 1.07
N GLU A 394 6.76 -15.42 1.76
CA GLU A 394 6.69 -15.53 3.21
C GLU A 394 8.06 -15.87 3.76
N CYS A 395 8.40 -15.31 4.89
CA CYS A 395 9.56 -15.67 5.69
C CYS A 395 9.06 -16.12 7.05
N ARG A 396 9.28 -17.39 7.38
CA ARG A 396 8.92 -17.98 8.67
C ARG A 396 10.17 -18.35 9.41
N MET A 397 10.12 -18.30 10.72
CA MET A 397 11.19 -18.76 11.61
C MET A 397 10.69 -19.91 12.44
N GLU A 398 11.37 -21.05 12.32
CA GLU A 398 11.06 -22.26 13.04
C GLU A 398 12.20 -22.56 14.04
N PRO A 399 11.91 -22.94 15.30
CA PRO A 399 12.93 -23.33 16.25
C PRO A 399 13.76 -24.52 15.71
N ASP A 400 15.09 -24.43 15.81
CA ASP A 400 16.00 -25.48 15.36
C ASP A 400 17.24 -25.55 16.28
N GLY A 401 17.21 -26.43 17.26
CA GLY A 401 18.22 -26.51 18.30
C GLY A 401 18.29 -25.23 19.12
N ASP A 402 19.48 -24.67 19.27
CA ASP A 402 19.71 -23.41 20.00
C ASP A 402 19.46 -22.15 19.13
N GLY A 403 18.99 -22.30 17.90
CA GLY A 403 18.75 -21.20 16.97
C GLY A 403 17.42 -21.33 16.23
N MET A 404 17.32 -20.60 15.11
CA MET A 404 16.13 -20.55 14.28
C MET A 404 16.45 -20.99 12.86
N ARG A 405 15.62 -21.82 12.28
CA ARG A 405 15.63 -22.13 10.85
C ARG A 405 14.75 -21.13 10.12
N VAL A 406 15.28 -20.47 9.13
CA VAL A 406 14.53 -19.53 8.29
C VAL A 406 13.92 -20.29 7.10
N VAL A 407 12.61 -20.31 7.01
CA VAL A 407 11.86 -20.93 5.92
C VAL A 407 11.32 -19.83 5.00
N LEU A 408 11.84 -19.81 3.77
CA LEU A 408 11.37 -18.91 2.71
C LEU A 408 10.39 -19.66 1.81
N SER A 409 9.13 -19.31 1.86
CA SER A 409 8.06 -19.91 1.06
C SER A 409 7.57 -18.97 -0.02
N ALA A 410 7.51 -19.46 -1.26
CA ALA A 410 7.03 -18.69 -2.39
C ALA A 410 5.65 -19.16 -2.84
N GLY A 411 4.79 -18.21 -3.18
CA GLY A 411 3.53 -18.53 -3.85
C GLY A 411 3.71 -18.66 -5.37
N ASN A 412 2.61 -18.55 -6.10
CA ASN A 412 2.64 -18.61 -7.56
C ASN A 412 3.49 -17.49 -8.15
N ARG A 413 4.07 -17.72 -9.32
CA ARG A 413 4.79 -16.66 -10.03
C ARG A 413 3.82 -15.67 -10.65
N LYS A 414 4.25 -14.42 -10.71
CA LYS A 414 3.54 -13.40 -11.48
C LYS A 414 3.48 -13.84 -12.94
N THR A 415 2.31 -13.77 -13.48
CA THR A 415 2.05 -13.94 -14.90
C THR A 415 2.01 -12.55 -15.56
N LEU A 416 1.76 -12.50 -16.85
CA LEU A 416 1.52 -11.27 -17.56
C LEU A 416 0.52 -10.39 -16.79
N GLN A 417 0.86 -9.12 -16.56
CA GLN A 417 0.01 -8.17 -15.86
C GLN A 417 -0.45 -7.08 -16.81
N LEU A 418 -1.75 -6.84 -16.84
CA LEU A 418 -2.37 -5.75 -17.57
C LEU A 418 -2.70 -4.62 -16.59
N HIS A 419 -2.41 -3.41 -17.02
CA HIS A 419 -2.66 -2.19 -16.27
C HIS A 419 -3.49 -1.23 -17.11
N ALA A 420 -4.42 -0.52 -16.47
CA ALA A 420 -5.20 0.52 -17.12
C ALA A 420 -5.32 1.75 -16.20
N GLY A 421 -5.07 2.91 -16.76
CA GLY A 421 -5.22 4.21 -16.13
C GLY A 421 -5.95 5.16 -17.04
N ILE A 422 -6.79 6.01 -16.47
CA ILE A 422 -7.52 7.04 -17.20
C ILE A 422 -7.35 8.38 -16.48
N ARG A 423 -7.24 9.46 -17.25
CA ARG A 423 -7.17 10.82 -16.74
C ARG A 423 -8.01 11.74 -17.61
N PHE A 424 -8.67 12.67 -16.95
CA PHE A 424 -9.35 13.81 -17.60
C PHE A 424 -8.82 15.09 -17.00
N ASP A 425 -8.41 16.03 -17.83
CA ASP A 425 -7.99 17.36 -17.42
C ASP A 425 -8.31 18.41 -18.49
N THR A 426 -8.20 19.68 -18.12
CA THR A 426 -8.52 20.80 -19.02
C THR A 426 -7.48 21.05 -20.10
N GLU A 427 -6.29 20.44 -20.03
CA GLU A 427 -5.19 20.68 -20.98
C GLU A 427 -5.10 19.56 -22.04
N GLU A 428 -5.27 18.30 -21.61
CA GLU A 428 -5.19 17.14 -22.48
C GLU A 428 -6.58 16.52 -22.81
N TYR A 429 -7.62 17.02 -22.12
CA TYR A 429 -9.02 16.54 -22.16
C TYR A 429 -9.19 15.14 -21.62
N ALA A 430 -8.79 14.13 -22.36
CA ALA A 430 -8.84 12.73 -21.93
C ALA A 430 -7.57 12.01 -22.36
N ALA A 431 -7.05 11.18 -21.46
CA ALA A 431 -5.94 10.30 -21.75
C ALA A 431 -6.18 8.91 -21.13
N LEU A 432 -5.97 7.87 -21.92
CA LEU A 432 -6.02 6.46 -21.53
C LEU A 432 -4.59 5.92 -21.56
N GLN A 433 -4.13 5.32 -20.47
CA GLN A 433 -2.85 4.62 -20.45
C GLN A 433 -3.07 3.14 -20.18
N LEU A 434 -2.53 2.31 -21.06
CA LEU A 434 -2.50 0.86 -20.93
C LEU A 434 -1.07 0.41 -20.72
N GLY A 435 -0.86 -0.51 -19.78
CA GLY A 435 0.42 -1.11 -19.48
C GLY A 435 0.36 -2.63 -19.56
N LEU A 436 1.46 -3.24 -19.93
CA LEU A 436 1.64 -4.68 -20.00
C LEU A 436 3.00 -5.03 -19.43
N ASP A 437 3.03 -5.75 -18.30
CA ASP A 437 4.25 -6.26 -17.69
C ASP A 437 4.38 -7.75 -17.98
N ILE A 438 5.51 -8.16 -18.56
CA ILE A 438 5.83 -9.54 -18.95
C ILE A 438 7.08 -9.98 -18.19
N PRO A 439 6.93 -10.61 -17.03
CA PRO A 439 8.08 -11.16 -16.30
C PRO A 439 8.57 -12.45 -16.95
N LEU A 440 9.83 -12.47 -17.36
CA LEU A 440 10.49 -13.64 -17.93
C LEU A 440 11.43 -14.28 -16.90
N ASN A 441 11.07 -15.49 -16.48
CA ASN A 441 11.80 -16.25 -15.47
C ASN A 441 12.90 -17.09 -16.11
N THR A 442 13.98 -16.46 -16.50
CA THR A 442 15.20 -17.09 -17.00
C THR A 442 16.23 -17.24 -15.87
N SER A 443 17.43 -17.75 -16.19
CA SER A 443 18.55 -17.83 -15.24
C SER A 443 18.96 -16.46 -14.68
N MET A 444 18.70 -15.40 -15.43
CA MET A 444 18.76 -14.01 -15.05
C MET A 444 17.38 -13.41 -15.30
N PRO A 445 16.61 -13.09 -14.25
CA PRO A 445 15.25 -12.60 -14.41
C PRO A 445 15.20 -11.33 -15.25
N VAL A 446 14.22 -11.24 -16.15
CA VAL A 446 14.04 -10.10 -17.05
C VAL A 446 12.59 -9.64 -16.94
N ASN A 447 12.36 -8.35 -16.82
CA ASN A 447 11.03 -7.77 -16.97
C ASN A 447 10.94 -7.01 -18.29
N THR A 448 9.84 -7.20 -19.01
CA THR A 448 9.53 -6.43 -20.23
C THR A 448 8.25 -5.67 -19.98
N ASP A 449 8.33 -4.36 -20.07
CA ASP A 449 7.20 -3.45 -19.89
C ASP A 449 6.83 -2.82 -21.23
N VAL A 450 5.55 -2.84 -21.58
CA VAL A 450 5.02 -2.11 -22.72
C VAL A 450 3.94 -1.17 -22.23
N THR A 451 4.07 0.11 -22.54
CA THR A 451 3.10 1.14 -22.15
C THR A 451 2.62 1.86 -23.39
N VAL A 452 1.31 2.02 -23.52
CA VAL A 452 0.66 2.80 -24.59
C VAL A 452 -0.23 3.85 -23.93
N ARG A 453 -0.03 5.11 -24.30
CA ARG A 453 -0.87 6.23 -23.89
C ARG A 453 -1.55 6.81 -25.10
N LEU A 454 -2.86 6.94 -25.01
CA LEU A 454 -3.74 7.48 -26.05
C LEU A 454 -4.43 8.75 -25.51
N GLY A 455 -4.36 9.82 -26.26
CA GLY A 455 -4.91 11.12 -25.89
C GLY A 455 -4.55 12.17 -26.94
N LYS A 456 -4.58 13.45 -26.58
CA LYS A 456 -4.05 14.55 -27.42
C LYS A 456 -2.58 14.27 -27.79
N ASN A 457 -1.81 13.77 -26.82
CA ASN A 457 -0.45 13.28 -27.02
C ASN A 457 -0.44 11.75 -26.96
N ILE A 458 0.18 11.11 -27.97
CA ILE A 458 0.31 9.65 -28.03
C ILE A 458 1.72 9.26 -27.58
N MET A 459 1.83 8.21 -26.77
CA MET A 459 3.10 7.63 -26.37
C MET A 459 3.02 6.10 -26.45
N THR A 460 4.07 5.49 -26.99
CA THR A 460 4.29 4.05 -26.87
C THR A 460 5.70 3.83 -26.37
N ARG A 461 5.85 3.08 -25.28
CA ARG A 461 7.15 2.74 -24.67
C ARG A 461 7.27 1.24 -24.53
N ALA A 462 8.39 0.70 -24.95
CA ALA A 462 8.83 -0.65 -24.64
C ALA A 462 10.11 -0.56 -23.80
N GLU A 463 10.18 -1.32 -22.72
CA GLU A 463 11.31 -1.32 -21.80
C GLU A 463 11.67 -2.76 -21.41
N ILE A 464 12.94 -3.05 -21.38
CA ILE A 464 13.50 -4.33 -20.93
C ILE A 464 14.45 -4.05 -19.78
N THR A 465 14.14 -4.58 -18.61
CA THR A 465 14.98 -4.49 -17.41
C THR A 465 15.47 -5.86 -17.02
N VAL A 466 16.77 -5.99 -16.89
CA VAL A 466 17.42 -7.22 -16.44
C VAL A 466 17.67 -7.12 -14.93
N HIS A 467 17.38 -8.20 -14.18
CA HIS A 467 17.60 -8.30 -12.75
C HIS A 467 18.79 -9.23 -12.45
N PRO A 468 20.04 -8.76 -12.57
CA PRO A 468 21.21 -9.55 -12.20
C PRO A 468 21.29 -9.71 -10.68
N ARG A 469 22.22 -10.54 -10.21
CA ARG A 469 22.47 -10.74 -8.78
C ARG A 469 23.08 -9.51 -8.07
N SER A 470 23.64 -8.59 -8.85
CA SER A 470 24.12 -7.29 -8.38
C SER A 470 22.93 -6.34 -8.09
N PHE A 471 23.21 -5.22 -7.44
CA PHE A 471 22.21 -4.19 -7.18
C PHE A 471 21.86 -3.32 -8.41
N THR A 472 22.56 -3.51 -9.53
CA THR A 472 22.25 -2.78 -10.77
C THR A 472 21.13 -3.48 -11.52
N ARG A 473 20.30 -2.71 -12.22
CA ARG A 473 19.22 -3.20 -13.08
C ARG A 473 19.39 -2.60 -14.49
N PRO A 474 20.33 -3.14 -15.33
CA PRO A 474 20.51 -2.64 -16.68
C PRO A 474 19.18 -2.58 -17.43
N THR A 475 18.90 -1.43 -18.01
CA THR A 475 17.62 -1.15 -18.64
C THR A 475 17.82 -0.61 -20.04
N LEU A 476 17.08 -1.16 -21.01
CA LEU A 476 16.97 -0.67 -22.37
C LEU A 476 15.53 -0.26 -22.65
N SER A 477 15.30 0.96 -23.10
CA SER A 477 13.97 1.42 -23.45
C SER A 477 13.94 2.08 -24.83
N TYR A 478 12.80 1.91 -25.51
CA TYR A 478 12.47 2.64 -26.70
C TYR A 478 11.11 3.30 -26.52
N THR A 479 11.04 4.59 -26.81
CA THR A 479 9.80 5.37 -26.66
C THR A 479 9.52 6.14 -27.95
N PHE A 480 8.28 6.03 -28.42
CA PHE A 480 7.74 6.84 -29.49
C PHE A 480 6.73 7.83 -28.90
N TYR A 481 6.87 9.10 -29.26
CA TYR A 481 5.91 10.14 -28.93
C TYR A 481 5.39 10.79 -30.21
N ARG A 482 4.09 11.06 -30.24
CA ARG A 482 3.46 12.03 -31.13
C ARG A 482 2.90 13.14 -30.26
N LYS A 483 3.46 14.33 -30.40
CA LYS A 483 3.15 15.48 -29.55
C LYS A 483 2.53 16.61 -30.39
N ASP A 484 1.51 17.23 -29.81
CA ASP A 484 0.85 18.44 -30.29
C ASP A 484 0.89 19.46 -29.16
N VAL A 485 1.81 20.43 -29.26
CA VAL A 485 2.16 21.33 -28.18
C VAL A 485 1.93 22.77 -28.57
N ASP A 486 1.06 23.46 -27.83
CA ASP A 486 0.91 24.91 -27.91
C ASP A 486 1.93 25.59 -27.02
N VAL A 487 2.73 26.48 -27.59
CA VAL A 487 3.74 27.26 -26.87
C VAL A 487 3.27 28.69 -26.75
N TYR A 488 3.40 29.21 -25.53
CA TYR A 488 3.00 30.56 -25.18
C TYR A 488 4.22 31.41 -24.84
N MET A 489 4.11 32.70 -25.08
CA MET A 489 5.04 33.74 -24.65
C MET A 489 4.27 34.88 -23.99
N GLN A 490 4.56 35.16 -22.73
CA GLN A 490 3.88 36.19 -21.92
C GLN A 490 2.33 36.04 -21.93
N GLY A 491 1.84 34.84 -21.84
CA GLY A 491 0.40 34.51 -21.80
C GLY A 491 -0.32 34.58 -23.15
N LYS A 492 0.38 34.82 -24.24
CA LYS A 492 -0.17 34.77 -25.61
C LYS A 492 0.35 33.51 -26.32
N ARG A 493 -0.56 32.81 -27.00
CA ARG A 493 -0.17 31.69 -27.86
C ARG A 493 0.71 32.23 -28.99
N ASP A 494 1.94 31.76 -29.07
CA ASP A 494 2.91 32.16 -30.09
C ASP A 494 2.87 31.19 -31.27
N TYR A 495 3.00 29.89 -30.99
CA TYR A 495 2.94 28.87 -32.03
C TYR A 495 2.50 27.52 -31.48
N ASN A 496 2.10 26.63 -32.42
CA ASN A 496 1.86 25.21 -32.17
C ASN A 496 2.92 24.38 -32.88
N ILE A 497 3.48 23.39 -32.21
CA ILE A 497 4.41 22.44 -32.82
C ILE A 497 3.82 21.04 -32.76
N GLN A 498 3.70 20.41 -33.93
CA GLN A 498 3.42 19.02 -34.04
C GLN A 498 4.69 18.27 -34.46
N HIS A 499 5.11 17.31 -33.64
CA HIS A 499 6.29 16.51 -33.94
C HIS A 499 6.16 15.08 -33.44
N ASN A 500 6.87 14.18 -34.10
CA ASN A 500 7.12 12.83 -33.60
C ASN A 500 8.53 12.81 -33.00
N GLN A 501 8.67 12.20 -31.83
CA GLN A 501 9.96 11.97 -31.16
C GLN A 501 10.17 10.46 -31.01
N MET A 502 11.28 9.95 -31.48
CA MET A 502 11.76 8.61 -31.21
C MET A 502 12.92 8.70 -30.23
N GLN A 503 12.88 7.91 -29.18
CA GLN A 503 13.87 7.95 -28.11
C GLN A 503 14.32 6.53 -27.80
N ALA A 504 15.61 6.27 -27.86
CA ALA A 504 16.20 5.04 -27.38
C ALA A 504 17.15 5.36 -26.23
N GLU A 505 16.96 4.72 -25.08
CA GLU A 505 17.79 4.96 -23.89
C GLU A 505 18.34 3.64 -23.36
N PHE A 506 19.63 3.61 -23.10
CA PHE A 506 20.32 2.48 -22.48
C PHE A 506 20.95 2.93 -21.17
N LEU A 507 20.57 2.30 -20.07
CA LEU A 507 21.02 2.54 -18.72
C LEU A 507 21.86 1.33 -18.25
N PRO A 508 23.15 1.25 -18.56
CA PRO A 508 24.01 0.14 -18.10
C PRO A 508 24.14 0.12 -16.58
N LEU A 509 24.12 1.28 -15.94
CA LEU A 509 24.17 1.44 -14.50
C LEU A 509 22.84 2.08 -14.02
N ASN A 510 21.98 1.27 -13.48
CA ASN A 510 20.72 1.66 -12.87
C ASN A 510 20.66 1.01 -11.50
N PHE A 511 21.08 1.77 -10.47
CA PHE A 511 21.06 1.33 -9.07
C PHE A 511 19.76 1.75 -8.44
N ASP A 512 18.96 0.78 -8.04
CA ASP A 512 17.68 0.99 -7.40
C ASP A 512 17.76 0.54 -5.94
N LEU A 513 17.94 1.50 -5.05
CA LEU A 513 18.13 1.31 -3.63
C LEU A 513 16.96 1.97 -2.90
N ARG A 514 15.92 1.23 -2.57
CA ARG A 514 14.76 1.66 -1.75
C ARG A 514 14.26 3.09 -2.05
N ASN A 515 14.91 4.11 -1.47
CA ASN A 515 14.56 5.52 -1.64
C ASN A 515 15.47 6.26 -2.62
N PHE A 516 16.54 5.62 -3.10
CA PHE A 516 17.50 6.18 -4.06
C PHE A 516 17.47 5.40 -5.35
N ASN A 517 17.51 6.14 -6.45
CA ASN A 517 17.79 5.58 -7.76
C ASN A 517 18.90 6.42 -8.41
N ILE A 518 19.98 5.76 -8.83
CA ILE A 518 21.12 6.39 -9.50
C ILE A 518 21.25 5.74 -10.86
N GLN A 519 21.23 6.54 -11.91
CA GLN A 519 21.27 6.08 -13.29
C GLN A 519 22.39 6.77 -14.06
N LEU A 520 23.16 5.98 -14.79
CA LEU A 520 24.09 6.48 -15.80
C LEU A 520 23.73 5.82 -17.13
N GLY A 521 23.59 6.62 -18.17
CA GLY A 521 23.10 6.10 -19.42
C GLY A 521 23.41 6.94 -20.66
N LEU A 522 23.01 6.35 -21.76
CA LEU A 522 23.13 6.88 -23.10
C LEU A 522 21.71 7.01 -23.67
N ARG A 523 21.44 8.12 -24.35
CA ARG A 523 20.14 8.34 -24.98
C ARG A 523 20.32 8.90 -26.38
N TRP A 524 19.57 8.34 -27.32
CA TRP A 524 19.41 8.84 -28.67
C TRP A 524 18.00 9.37 -28.85
N ASP A 525 17.86 10.58 -29.39
CA ASP A 525 16.62 11.24 -29.73
C ASP A 525 16.60 11.57 -31.23
N TYR A 526 15.48 11.25 -31.88
CA TYR A 526 15.18 11.69 -33.23
C TYR A 526 13.90 12.51 -33.23
N MET A 527 13.97 13.74 -33.71
CA MET A 527 12.86 14.67 -33.84
C MET A 527 12.45 14.80 -35.30
N HIS A 528 11.21 14.42 -35.57
CA HIS A 528 10.58 14.61 -36.88
C HIS A 528 9.44 15.61 -36.76
N TYR A 529 9.67 16.82 -37.24
CA TYR A 529 8.67 17.88 -37.21
C TYR A 529 7.67 17.73 -38.33
N ARG A 530 6.38 17.74 -38.03
CA ARG A 530 5.29 17.58 -38.98
C ARG A 530 4.75 18.92 -39.45
N SER A 531 4.52 19.85 -38.50
CA SER A 531 4.05 21.21 -38.79
C SER A 531 4.42 22.17 -37.67
N LYS A 532 4.60 23.43 -38.00
CA LYS A 532 4.62 24.55 -37.09
C LYS A 532 3.63 25.58 -37.59
N LEU A 533 2.62 25.89 -36.79
CA LEU A 533 1.63 26.93 -37.06
C LEU A 533 1.91 28.10 -36.12
N GLY A 534 2.35 29.23 -36.66
CA GLY A 534 2.56 30.46 -35.93
C GLY A 534 1.30 31.35 -35.93
N SER A 535 1.22 32.27 -34.98
CA SER A 535 0.20 33.31 -34.94
C SER A 535 0.35 34.31 -36.12
N ASP A 536 1.54 34.37 -36.70
CA ASP A 536 1.87 35.21 -37.86
C ASP A 536 2.24 34.27 -39.03
N GLN A 537 1.36 34.20 -40.03
CA GLN A 537 1.52 33.36 -41.22
C GLN A 537 2.77 33.70 -42.04
N SER A 538 3.41 34.84 -41.82
CA SER A 538 4.61 35.29 -42.53
C SER A 538 5.91 34.61 -42.08
N LYS A 539 5.90 33.87 -40.93
CA LYS A 539 7.08 33.19 -40.39
C LYS A 539 6.94 31.67 -40.47
N GLN A 540 6.84 31.13 -41.65
CA GLN A 540 7.03 29.68 -41.82
C GLN A 540 8.52 29.33 -41.58
N ILE A 541 8.84 28.90 -40.35
CA ILE A 541 10.15 28.33 -40.04
C ILE A 541 10.10 26.87 -40.46
N THR A 542 10.85 26.50 -41.51
CA THR A 542 11.03 25.10 -41.92
C THR A 542 11.89 24.41 -40.88
N LEU A 543 11.27 23.62 -40.02
CA LEU A 543 11.98 22.77 -39.06
C LEU A 543 12.54 21.56 -39.81
N LYS A 544 13.86 21.31 -39.66
CA LYS A 544 14.51 20.13 -40.19
C LYS A 544 14.50 19.03 -39.12
N ASN A 545 14.45 17.78 -39.57
CA ASN A 545 14.61 16.64 -38.68
C ASN A 545 15.97 16.70 -37.97
N GLU A 546 15.99 16.37 -36.69
CA GLU A 546 17.18 16.48 -35.85
C GLU A 546 17.46 15.17 -35.11
N HIS A 547 18.73 14.84 -34.98
CA HIS A 547 19.20 13.71 -34.18
C HIS A 547 20.10 14.25 -33.06
N PHE A 548 19.86 13.73 -31.86
CA PHE A 548 20.66 14.06 -30.69
C PHE A 548 21.14 12.77 -30.02
N PHE A 549 22.39 12.80 -29.55
CA PHE A 549 22.90 11.76 -28.67
C PHE A 549 23.32 12.40 -27.36
N SER A 550 22.98 11.82 -26.24
CA SER A 550 23.29 12.39 -24.92
C SER A 550 23.81 11.35 -23.95
N TYR A 551 24.77 11.79 -23.13
CA TYR A 551 25.25 11.11 -21.94
C TYR A 551 24.52 11.68 -20.75
N ARG A 552 23.89 10.82 -19.93
CA ARG A 552 23.01 11.25 -18.85
C ARG A 552 23.40 10.63 -17.52
N ALA A 553 23.35 11.43 -16.47
CA ALA A 553 23.47 11.00 -15.09
C ALA A 553 22.27 11.52 -14.32
N ARG A 554 21.53 10.63 -13.64
CA ARG A 554 20.35 10.96 -12.84
C ARG A 554 20.49 10.44 -11.43
N ILE A 555 20.05 11.24 -10.46
CA ILE A 555 19.91 10.85 -9.08
C ILE A 555 18.49 11.20 -8.67
N THR A 556 17.76 10.22 -8.15
CA THR A 556 16.43 10.42 -7.60
C THR A 556 16.40 9.90 -6.17
N TYR A 557 15.87 10.70 -5.27
CA TYR A 557 15.58 10.33 -3.88
C TYR A 557 14.13 10.62 -3.60
N ASN A 558 13.42 9.68 -2.94
CA ASN A 558 12.04 9.90 -2.52
C ASN A 558 11.75 9.13 -1.23
N SER A 559 11.57 9.85 -0.14
CA SER A 559 11.14 9.34 1.16
C SER A 559 9.74 9.83 1.58
N GLU A 560 8.99 10.42 0.66
CA GLU A 560 7.64 10.93 0.93
C GLU A 560 6.69 9.79 1.34
N ASP A 561 5.82 10.09 2.29
CA ASP A 561 4.84 9.16 2.84
C ASP A 561 3.60 8.98 1.94
N ASN A 562 3.35 9.91 1.02
CA ASN A 562 2.27 9.86 0.04
C ASN A 562 2.74 10.42 -1.30
N TRP A 563 2.20 9.88 -2.39
CA TRP A 563 2.62 10.29 -3.74
C TRP A 563 2.09 11.67 -4.14
N TYR A 564 0.80 11.93 -3.88
CA TYR A 564 0.10 13.16 -4.30
C TYR A 564 0.07 14.24 -3.23
N PHE A 565 -0.21 13.85 -1.99
CA PHE A 565 -0.38 14.77 -0.86
C PHE A 565 0.54 14.39 0.30
N PRO A 566 1.87 14.45 0.09
CA PRO A 566 2.81 14.05 1.13
C PRO A 566 2.69 14.97 2.34
N THR A 567 2.82 14.37 3.53
CA THR A 567 2.82 15.09 4.79
C THR A 567 4.20 15.13 5.42
N ARG A 568 5.05 14.14 5.10
CA ARG A 568 6.41 14.01 5.62
C ARG A 568 7.34 13.44 4.56
N GLY A 569 8.63 13.77 4.72
CA GLY A 569 9.67 13.24 3.86
C GLY A 569 10.19 14.26 2.86
N ALA A 570 11.05 13.80 1.96
CA ALA A 570 11.66 14.65 0.94
C ALA A 570 11.68 13.93 -0.40
N ARG A 571 11.58 14.70 -1.47
CA ARG A 571 11.78 14.27 -2.85
C ARG A 571 12.85 15.13 -3.48
N PHE A 572 13.84 14.49 -4.07
CA PHE A 572 14.92 15.14 -4.80
C PHE A 572 15.13 14.42 -6.12
N LYS A 573 15.26 15.18 -7.20
CA LYS A 573 15.68 14.69 -8.51
C LYS A 573 16.70 15.65 -9.07
N ALA A 574 17.85 15.13 -9.48
CA ALA A 574 18.85 15.88 -10.25
C ALA A 574 19.24 15.09 -11.48
N GLU A 575 19.44 15.80 -12.57
CA GLU A 575 19.89 15.24 -13.85
C GLU A 575 20.94 16.17 -14.46
N TYR A 576 22.01 15.57 -14.91
CA TYR A 576 22.99 16.18 -15.78
C TYR A 576 22.96 15.46 -17.12
N ALA A 577 22.93 16.20 -18.21
CA ALA A 577 23.06 15.66 -19.55
C ALA A 577 24.05 16.46 -20.38
N TYR A 578 24.97 15.76 -21.03
CA TYR A 578 25.75 16.32 -22.13
C TYR A 578 25.13 15.84 -23.45
N VAL A 579 24.55 16.78 -24.20
CA VAL A 579 23.87 16.52 -25.47
C VAL A 579 24.85 16.90 -26.59
N THR A 580 25.22 15.93 -27.41
CA THR A 580 26.13 16.15 -28.51
C THR A 580 25.40 16.34 -29.84
N ASN A 581 25.92 17.23 -30.68
CA ASN A 581 25.42 17.50 -32.03
C ASN A 581 26.22 16.75 -33.12
N ASP A 582 27.10 15.81 -32.74
CA ASP A 582 28.01 15.14 -33.68
C ASP A 582 27.29 14.35 -34.79
N PHE A 583 26.06 13.90 -34.53
CA PHE A 583 25.25 13.20 -35.51
C PHE A 583 24.37 14.14 -36.35
N ALA A 584 24.19 15.39 -35.95
CA ALA A 584 23.47 16.39 -36.70
C ALA A 584 24.47 17.30 -37.45
N LYS A 585 24.52 17.22 -38.74
CA LYS A 585 25.14 18.26 -39.58
C LYS A 585 24.26 19.53 -39.52
N LEU A 586 24.18 20.17 -38.37
CA LEU A 586 23.55 21.46 -38.21
C LEU A 586 24.36 22.52 -38.95
N ASN A 587 23.93 22.86 -40.14
CA ASN A 587 24.38 24.04 -40.83
C ASN A 587 23.71 25.26 -40.21
N VAL A 588 24.07 25.61 -38.98
CA VAL A 588 23.65 26.88 -38.38
C VAL A 588 24.40 28.01 -39.03
N ARG A 589 23.69 28.90 -39.69
CA ARG A 589 24.21 30.14 -40.23
C ARG A 589 23.67 31.30 -39.39
N ASP A 590 24.48 32.35 -39.22
CA ASP A 590 24.00 33.61 -38.65
C ASP A 590 23.03 34.33 -39.61
N ALA A 591 22.51 35.50 -39.20
CA ALA A 591 21.63 36.31 -40.02
C ALA A 591 22.27 36.76 -41.34
N ASP A 592 23.59 36.80 -41.38
CA ASP A 592 24.41 37.20 -42.53
C ASP A 592 24.81 36.03 -43.41
N GLY A 593 24.37 34.80 -43.07
CA GLY A 593 24.61 33.61 -43.87
C GLY A 593 25.97 32.94 -43.61
N ASN A 594 26.78 33.41 -42.67
CA ASN A 594 28.08 32.81 -42.31
C ASN A 594 27.87 31.54 -41.46
N LYS A 595 28.70 30.49 -41.70
CA LYS A 595 28.69 29.31 -40.81
C LYS A 595 29.20 29.69 -39.44
N LEU A 596 28.33 29.62 -38.44
CA LEU A 596 28.75 29.76 -37.05
C LEU A 596 29.72 28.65 -36.69
N GLY A 597 30.96 29.06 -36.28
CA GLY A 597 32.00 28.14 -35.84
C GLY A 597 31.45 27.29 -34.67
N ARG A 598 31.44 25.98 -34.83
CA ARG A 598 30.85 25.06 -33.87
C ARG A 598 31.73 24.84 -32.67
N LYS A 599 31.16 25.04 -31.45
CA LYS A 599 31.49 24.17 -30.31
C LYS A 599 30.42 23.08 -30.25
N PRO A 600 30.75 21.80 -30.42
CA PRO A 600 29.81 20.73 -30.40
C PRO A 600 29.23 20.56 -28.98
N GLY A 601 27.93 20.41 -28.90
CA GLY A 601 27.22 20.00 -27.69
C GLY A 601 26.72 21.12 -26.79
N MET A 602 25.79 20.73 -25.93
CA MET A 602 25.29 21.54 -24.84
C MET A 602 25.27 20.73 -23.55
N ASN A 603 25.35 21.41 -22.41
CA ASN A 603 25.21 20.82 -21.10
C ASN A 603 23.85 21.26 -20.52
N GLU A 604 23.16 20.30 -19.94
CA GLU A 604 21.90 20.49 -19.21
C GLU A 604 22.11 20.10 -17.76
N VAL A 605 21.70 20.97 -16.85
CA VAL A 605 21.60 20.69 -15.42
C VAL A 605 20.17 20.95 -15.00
N ASN A 606 19.50 19.93 -14.49
CA ASN A 606 18.13 20.01 -13.99
C ASN A 606 18.10 19.51 -12.54
N ALA A 607 17.44 20.26 -11.65
CA ALA A 607 17.26 19.84 -10.28
C ALA A 607 15.87 20.25 -9.77
N ASN A 608 15.28 19.38 -8.96
CA ASN A 608 14.01 19.60 -8.27
C ASN A 608 14.10 19.01 -6.86
N TRP A 609 13.79 19.81 -5.87
CA TRP A 609 13.83 19.43 -4.48
C TRP A 609 12.58 19.91 -3.75
N ARG A 610 11.92 19.01 -3.03
CA ARG A 610 10.76 19.26 -2.20
C ARG A 610 10.93 18.59 -0.85
N ILE A 611 10.57 19.28 0.22
CA ILE A 611 10.49 18.72 1.57
C ILE A 611 9.07 18.93 2.09
N SER A 612 8.53 17.96 2.82
CA SER A 612 7.22 18.02 3.44
C SER A 612 7.34 17.96 4.95
N PHE A 613 6.79 18.97 5.64
CA PHE A 613 6.79 19.10 7.09
C PHE A 613 5.36 19.14 7.61
N ALA A 614 4.91 18.12 8.31
CA ALA A 614 3.66 18.16 9.05
C ALA A 614 3.82 19.05 10.29
N LEU A 615 3.31 20.27 10.26
CA LEU A 615 3.28 21.16 11.40
C LEU A 615 2.21 20.76 12.42
N THR A 616 1.09 20.20 11.92
CA THR A 616 0.04 19.58 12.72
C THR A 616 -0.43 18.28 12.05
N LYS A 617 -1.38 17.56 12.64
CA LYS A 617 -2.00 16.38 12.02
C LYS A 617 -2.74 16.71 10.70
N ARG A 618 -3.09 17.97 10.46
CA ARG A 618 -3.86 18.42 9.30
C ARG A 618 -3.06 19.33 8.38
N PHE A 619 -2.17 20.14 8.93
CA PHE A 619 -1.46 21.19 8.19
C PHE A 619 -0.02 20.78 7.87
N THR A 620 0.34 20.86 6.60
CA THR A 620 1.67 20.53 6.07
C THR A 620 2.22 21.72 5.27
N LEU A 621 3.49 22.01 5.48
CA LEU A 621 4.22 23.02 4.72
C LEU A 621 5.25 22.31 3.83
N GLN A 622 5.34 22.77 2.56
CA GLN A 622 6.20 22.15 1.55
C GLN A 622 6.98 23.22 0.78
N PRO A 623 8.19 23.58 1.24
CA PRO A 623 9.14 24.35 0.43
C PRO A 623 9.68 23.50 -0.72
N MET A 624 9.85 24.14 -1.88
CA MET A 624 10.34 23.53 -3.10
C MET A 624 11.36 24.47 -3.77
N LEU A 625 12.44 23.88 -4.27
CA LEU A 625 13.44 24.56 -5.10
C LEU A 625 13.62 23.75 -6.38
N TYR A 626 13.55 24.40 -7.51
CA TYR A 626 13.75 23.72 -8.79
C TYR A 626 14.31 24.67 -9.85
N GLY A 627 14.91 24.11 -10.86
CA GLY A 627 15.43 24.89 -11.96
C GLY A 627 16.11 24.03 -13.01
N ARG A 628 16.34 24.64 -14.15
CA ARG A 628 17.03 24.03 -15.28
C ARG A 628 17.93 25.05 -15.96
N LEU A 629 19.20 24.68 -16.11
CA LEU A 629 20.27 25.51 -16.66
C LEU A 629 20.82 24.86 -17.92
N LEU A 630 20.85 25.60 -19.02
CA LEU A 630 21.34 25.14 -20.32
C LEU A 630 22.57 25.94 -20.73
N PHE A 631 23.67 25.24 -20.99
CA PHE A 631 24.95 25.82 -21.37
C PHE A 631 25.37 25.29 -22.76
N GLY A 632 25.81 26.17 -23.62
CA GLY A 632 26.28 25.83 -24.97
C GLY A 632 26.07 27.01 -25.92
N ASP A 633 26.74 26.99 -27.05
CA ASP A 633 26.64 28.08 -28.04
C ASP A 633 25.21 28.07 -28.69
N VAL A 634 24.70 26.88 -28.96
CA VAL A 634 23.38 26.66 -29.55
C VAL A 634 22.56 25.73 -28.66
N VAL A 635 21.36 26.14 -28.30
CA VAL A 635 20.37 25.31 -27.63
C VAL A 635 19.22 25.05 -28.60
N PRO A 636 18.99 23.80 -29.04
CA PRO A 636 17.87 23.47 -29.91
C PRO A 636 16.55 23.78 -29.20
N ALA A 637 15.55 24.27 -29.95
CA ALA A 637 14.27 24.71 -29.40
C ALA A 637 13.56 23.64 -28.55
N VAL A 638 13.72 22.35 -28.93
CA VAL A 638 13.14 21.21 -28.20
C VAL A 638 13.73 20.99 -26.80
N PHE A 639 14.90 21.56 -26.52
CA PHE A 639 15.53 21.55 -25.19
C PHE A 639 15.31 22.83 -24.41
N GLY A 640 14.61 23.81 -25.00
CA GLY A 640 14.32 25.10 -24.33
C GLY A 640 13.54 24.91 -23.04
N ASN A 641 13.74 25.82 -22.10
CA ASN A 641 13.01 25.80 -20.84
C ASN A 641 11.54 26.17 -21.05
N THR A 642 10.66 25.42 -20.42
CA THR A 642 9.24 25.72 -20.37
C THR A 642 8.73 25.64 -18.95
N VAL A 643 7.87 26.57 -18.56
CA VAL A 643 7.16 26.53 -17.27
C VAL A 643 5.66 26.52 -17.49
N GLY A 644 4.93 26.04 -16.49
CA GLY A 644 3.48 26.05 -16.48
C GLY A 644 2.87 24.66 -16.34
N GLY A 645 1.53 24.63 -16.20
CA GLY A 645 0.79 23.41 -15.89
C GLY A 645 0.86 23.01 -14.41
N GLU A 646 0.20 21.93 -14.12
CA GLU A 646 0.15 21.35 -12.77
C GLU A 646 1.18 20.24 -12.57
N TRP A 647 1.47 19.91 -11.32
CA TRP A 647 2.33 18.79 -10.96
C TRP A 647 1.80 17.43 -11.44
N PHE A 648 0.49 17.35 -11.66
CA PHE A 648 -0.20 16.15 -12.16
C PHE A 648 -0.17 15.98 -13.68
N GLY A 649 0.20 17.02 -14.44
CA GLY A 649 0.21 17.00 -15.89
C GLY A 649 1.55 17.43 -16.47
N HIS A 650 2.34 16.46 -16.96
CA HIS A 650 3.57 16.71 -17.70
C HIS A 650 3.37 16.37 -19.17
N TYR A 651 3.33 17.38 -20.02
CA TYR A 651 3.12 17.21 -21.45
C TYR A 651 4.42 17.14 -22.24
N VAL A 652 5.45 17.83 -21.75
CA VAL A 652 6.80 17.78 -22.28
C VAL A 652 7.83 17.56 -21.18
N GLU A 653 8.93 16.88 -21.49
CA GLU A 653 9.97 16.51 -20.52
C GLU A 653 10.59 17.74 -19.82
N GLN A 654 10.68 18.87 -20.55
CA GLN A 654 11.29 20.12 -20.09
C GLN A 654 10.36 21.00 -19.26
N GLN A 655 9.10 20.58 -19.08
CA GLN A 655 8.10 21.35 -18.37
C GLN A 655 8.38 21.38 -16.87
N MET A 656 8.40 22.58 -16.32
CA MET A 656 8.49 22.84 -14.88
C MET A 656 7.19 23.48 -14.41
N PRO A 657 6.37 22.82 -13.58
CA PRO A 657 5.16 23.44 -13.05
C PRO A 657 5.47 24.70 -12.25
N PHE A 658 4.73 25.78 -12.50
CA PHE A 658 4.90 27.05 -11.79
C PHE A 658 3.54 27.59 -11.37
N ALA A 659 3.40 27.99 -10.09
CA ALA A 659 2.14 28.46 -9.55
C ALA A 659 1.58 29.63 -10.40
N GLY A 660 0.31 29.51 -10.79
CA GLY A 660 -0.39 30.56 -11.52
C GLY A 660 -0.11 30.63 -13.04
N ILE A 661 0.68 29.71 -13.59
CA ILE A 661 0.89 29.57 -15.03
C ILE A 661 0.33 28.21 -15.49
N GLY A 662 -0.73 28.24 -16.30
CA GLY A 662 -1.40 27.03 -16.78
C GLY A 662 -0.85 26.47 -18.07
N HIS A 663 -0.54 27.32 -19.03
CA HIS A 663 -0.04 26.90 -20.33
C HIS A 663 1.48 26.84 -20.36
N LEU A 664 2.03 26.13 -21.34
CA LEU A 664 3.48 26.05 -21.53
C LEU A 664 4.06 27.39 -22.00
N GLU A 665 4.64 28.12 -21.06
CA GLU A 665 5.36 29.37 -21.33
C GLU A 665 6.84 29.05 -21.64
N TYR A 666 7.34 29.56 -22.76
CA TYR A 666 8.75 29.43 -23.11
C TYR A 666 9.59 30.44 -22.33
N LEU A 667 10.70 29.99 -21.79
CA LEU A 667 11.62 30.79 -20.97
C LEU A 667 13.03 30.83 -21.55
N ASN A 668 13.87 31.66 -20.94
CA ASN A 668 15.28 31.80 -21.24
C ASN A 668 16.10 30.55 -20.87
N ARG A 669 17.37 30.50 -21.27
CA ARG A 669 18.27 29.33 -21.10
C ARG A 669 18.47 28.91 -19.64
N HIS A 670 18.46 29.87 -18.72
CA HIS A 670 18.63 29.59 -17.29
C HIS A 670 17.38 29.99 -16.56
N PHE A 671 16.83 29.04 -15.80
CA PHE A 671 15.64 29.27 -14.96
C PHE A 671 15.82 28.60 -13.61
N MET A 672 15.49 29.33 -12.55
CA MET A 672 15.42 28.83 -11.18
C MET A 672 14.17 29.39 -10.50
N ALA A 673 13.53 28.59 -9.66
CA ALA A 673 12.36 28.98 -8.90
C ALA A 673 12.36 28.41 -7.49
N ALA A 674 11.79 29.19 -6.58
CA ALA A 674 11.40 28.76 -5.24
C ALA A 674 9.88 28.81 -5.12
N GLN A 675 9.29 27.79 -4.55
CA GLN A 675 7.86 27.69 -4.31
C GLN A 675 7.59 27.22 -2.88
N LEU A 676 6.56 27.77 -2.27
CA LEU A 676 6.04 27.33 -0.99
C LEU A 676 4.61 26.87 -1.18
N GLN A 677 4.32 25.63 -0.75
CA GLN A 677 2.97 25.10 -0.69
C GLN A 677 2.55 24.90 0.75
N ALA A 678 1.38 25.45 1.10
CA ALA A 678 0.66 25.14 2.31
C ALA A 678 -0.47 24.17 1.97
N GLN A 679 -0.58 23.07 2.71
CA GLN A 679 -1.58 22.02 2.50
C GLN A 679 -2.36 21.81 3.78
N GLU A 680 -3.68 21.96 3.72
CA GLU A 680 -4.60 21.64 4.81
C GLU A 680 -5.41 20.40 4.42
N ARG A 681 -5.44 19.39 5.31
CA ARG A 681 -6.25 18.18 5.16
C ARG A 681 -7.49 18.24 6.05
N ILE A 682 -8.66 18.18 5.46
CA ILE A 682 -9.95 18.11 6.17
C ILE A 682 -10.49 16.69 6.03
N GLY A 683 -10.70 16.01 7.16
CA GLY A 683 -11.01 14.58 7.16
C GLY A 683 -9.86 13.75 6.56
N ASN A 684 -10.22 12.67 5.84
CA ASN A 684 -9.21 11.74 5.27
C ASN A 684 -8.93 11.97 3.78
N HIS A 685 -9.82 12.70 3.08
CA HIS A 685 -9.77 12.73 1.62
C HIS A 685 -9.75 14.13 1.01
N HIS A 686 -10.04 15.19 1.78
CA HIS A 686 -10.11 16.55 1.27
C HIS A 686 -8.81 17.31 1.53
N TYR A 687 -8.28 17.95 0.51
CA TYR A 687 -7.02 18.72 0.56
C TYR A 687 -7.22 20.10 -0.05
N PHE A 688 -6.90 21.11 0.73
CA PHE A 688 -6.81 22.52 0.27
C PHE A 688 -5.34 22.89 0.17
N LEU A 689 -4.96 23.46 -0.97
CA LEU A 689 -3.59 23.84 -1.26
C LEU A 689 -3.52 25.33 -1.58
N LEU A 690 -2.57 26.00 -0.97
CA LEU A 690 -2.15 27.36 -1.34
C LEU A 690 -0.69 27.28 -1.79
N ARG A 691 -0.39 27.78 -2.99
CA ARG A 691 0.96 27.80 -3.55
C ARG A 691 1.35 29.21 -3.93
N VAL A 692 2.56 29.60 -3.58
CA VAL A 692 3.19 30.84 -4.04
C VAL A 692 4.56 30.50 -4.59
N ALA A 693 4.92 31.08 -5.73
CA ALA A 693 6.18 30.82 -6.41
C ALA A 693 6.85 32.11 -6.85
N GLY A 694 8.17 32.15 -6.72
CA GLY A 694 9.03 33.18 -7.29
C GLY A 694 10.09 32.53 -8.17
N GLY A 695 10.31 33.07 -9.37
CA GLY A 695 11.28 32.56 -10.32
C GLY A 695 12.13 33.63 -10.97
N GLN A 696 13.34 33.23 -11.39
CA GLN A 696 14.28 34.06 -12.11
C GLN A 696 14.70 33.38 -13.41
N GLN A 697 14.87 34.16 -14.47
CA GLN A 697 15.31 33.64 -15.76
C GLN A 697 16.27 34.61 -16.48
N ALA A 698 17.21 34.04 -17.20
CA ALA A 698 18.13 34.82 -18.05
C ALA A 698 18.76 33.96 -19.15
N ASP A 699 19.26 34.58 -20.20
CA ASP A 699 20.04 33.89 -21.24
C ASP A 699 21.51 33.64 -20.82
N ARG A 700 22.00 34.40 -19.85
CA ARG A 700 23.34 34.24 -19.26
C ARG A 700 23.22 34.06 -17.76
N LEU A 701 23.88 33.07 -17.20
CA LEU A 701 23.81 32.73 -15.78
C LEU A 701 24.19 33.93 -14.87
N LYS A 702 25.17 34.74 -15.26
CA LYS A 702 25.58 35.92 -14.49
C LYS A 702 24.49 36.98 -14.32
N ASN A 703 23.51 37.01 -15.21
CA ASN A 703 22.40 37.96 -15.20
C ASN A 703 21.13 37.36 -14.64
N LEU A 704 21.19 36.18 -14.01
CA LEU A 704 19.99 35.45 -13.58
C LEU A 704 19.11 36.25 -12.60
N PHE A 705 19.74 37.02 -11.75
CA PHE A 705 19.07 37.84 -10.73
C PHE A 705 18.85 39.31 -11.11
N ASP A 706 19.26 39.71 -12.32
CA ASP A 706 19.13 41.09 -12.81
C ASP A 706 17.74 41.36 -13.42
N ASN A 707 17.00 40.32 -13.78
CA ASN A 707 15.70 40.39 -14.43
C ASN A 707 14.55 40.50 -13.43
N LYS A 708 13.40 40.97 -13.91
CA LYS A 708 12.17 40.98 -13.10
C LYS A 708 11.78 39.59 -12.66
N THR A 709 11.52 39.44 -11.37
CA THR A 709 11.08 38.19 -10.79
C THR A 709 9.72 37.76 -11.36
N LEU A 710 9.63 36.54 -11.85
CA LEU A 710 8.36 35.88 -12.09
C LEU A 710 7.72 35.60 -10.74
N PHE A 711 6.48 35.99 -10.57
CA PHE A 711 5.71 35.70 -9.37
C PHE A 711 4.38 35.08 -9.75
N GLY A 712 3.98 34.08 -9.02
CA GLY A 712 2.70 33.41 -9.20
C GLY A 712 2.13 32.88 -7.89
N ALA A 713 0.81 32.84 -7.84
CA ALA A 713 0.06 32.27 -6.73
C ALA A 713 -1.11 31.45 -7.24
N GLN A 714 -1.48 30.42 -6.51
CA GLN A 714 -2.64 29.58 -6.83
C GLN A 714 -3.25 28.95 -5.59
N ILE A 715 -4.55 28.73 -5.66
CA ILE A 715 -5.31 27.93 -4.70
C ILE A 715 -5.84 26.71 -5.42
N ALA A 716 -5.91 25.59 -4.69
CA ALA A 716 -6.47 24.36 -5.24
C ALA A 716 -7.25 23.60 -4.17
N TYR A 717 -8.25 22.89 -4.62
CA TYR A 717 -8.97 21.91 -3.83
C TYR A 717 -8.94 20.57 -4.53
N TYR A 718 -8.62 19.51 -3.77
CA TYR A 718 -8.62 18.14 -4.26
C TYR A 718 -9.34 17.21 -3.31
N TYR A 719 -10.09 16.29 -3.88
CA TYR A 719 -10.62 15.11 -3.21
C TYR A 719 -9.83 13.88 -3.66
N ASN A 720 -9.19 13.19 -2.72
CA ASN A 720 -8.36 12.03 -3.02
C ASN A 720 -9.24 10.77 -3.08
N THR A 721 -9.46 10.27 -4.30
CA THR A 721 -10.27 9.07 -4.56
C THR A 721 -9.39 7.85 -4.80
N MET A 722 -10.02 6.67 -4.83
CA MET A 722 -9.34 5.44 -5.25
C MET A 722 -8.94 5.46 -6.74
N PHE A 723 -9.53 6.35 -7.55
CA PHE A 723 -9.24 6.51 -8.99
C PHE A 723 -8.25 7.66 -9.26
N GLY A 724 -7.66 8.22 -8.21
CA GLY A 724 -6.75 9.36 -8.26
C GLY A 724 -7.37 10.65 -7.74
N PRO A 725 -6.59 11.74 -7.68
CA PRO A 725 -7.07 13.04 -7.24
C PRO A 725 -8.11 13.62 -8.19
N VAL A 726 -9.21 14.12 -7.63
CA VAL A 726 -10.23 14.89 -8.35
C VAL A 726 -10.23 16.29 -7.78
N GLY A 727 -10.04 17.32 -8.60
CA GLY A 727 -9.99 18.66 -8.06
C GLY A 727 -9.83 19.76 -9.10
N ALA A 728 -9.75 20.98 -8.57
CA ALA A 728 -9.64 22.19 -9.33
C ALA A 728 -8.57 23.12 -8.76
N THR A 729 -7.92 23.85 -9.66
CA THR A 729 -6.93 24.88 -9.34
C THR A 729 -7.29 26.19 -10.00
N LEU A 730 -7.12 27.28 -9.27
CA LEU A 730 -7.23 28.64 -9.77
C LEU A 730 -5.93 29.38 -9.44
N GLY A 731 -5.31 30.00 -10.43
CA GLY A 731 -4.04 30.68 -10.25
C GLY A 731 -3.90 31.95 -11.06
N TYR A 732 -2.92 32.76 -10.67
CA TYR A 732 -2.53 33.99 -11.36
C TYR A 732 -1.03 34.21 -11.30
N SER A 733 -0.45 34.72 -12.40
CA SER A 733 0.97 35.09 -12.47
C SER A 733 1.16 36.47 -13.07
N ASN A 734 2.14 37.22 -12.56
CA ASN A 734 2.54 38.50 -13.11
C ASN A 734 3.19 38.40 -14.50
N HIS A 735 3.66 37.20 -14.87
CA HIS A 735 4.27 36.92 -16.17
C HIS A 735 3.22 36.87 -17.28
N THR A 736 2.18 36.06 -17.07
CA THR A 736 1.09 35.90 -18.04
C THR A 736 0.06 36.98 -17.94
N LYS A 737 -0.09 37.63 -16.77
CA LYS A 737 -1.14 38.58 -16.42
C LYS A 737 -2.55 38.06 -16.68
N LYS A 738 -2.74 36.75 -16.58
CA LYS A 738 -4.00 36.06 -16.80
C LYS A 738 -4.30 35.13 -15.64
N THR A 739 -5.58 34.96 -15.38
CA THR A 739 -6.08 33.90 -14.48
C THR A 739 -6.05 32.57 -15.20
N TYR A 740 -5.67 31.56 -14.48
CA TYR A 740 -5.58 30.18 -14.94
C TYR A 740 -6.53 29.30 -14.13
N PHE A 741 -7.27 28.45 -14.82
CA PHE A 741 -8.16 27.47 -14.24
C PHE A 741 -7.84 26.07 -14.77
N TYR A 742 -7.75 25.09 -13.86
CA TYR A 742 -7.43 23.71 -14.20
C TYR A 742 -8.32 22.75 -13.43
N LEU A 743 -8.85 21.75 -14.14
CA LEU A 743 -9.57 20.62 -13.56
C LEU A 743 -8.77 19.35 -13.80
N ASN A 744 -8.75 18.47 -12.80
CA ASN A 744 -8.15 17.15 -12.89
C ASN A 744 -9.05 16.09 -12.30
N LEU A 745 -9.13 14.94 -12.98
CA LEU A 745 -9.73 13.70 -12.51
C LEU A 745 -8.82 12.56 -12.93
N GLY A 746 -8.24 11.86 -11.98
CA GLY A 746 -7.42 10.69 -12.23
C GLY A 746 -5.96 10.84 -11.81
N PHE A 747 -5.19 9.80 -12.06
CA PHE A 747 -3.78 9.71 -11.70
C PHE A 747 -2.87 10.46 -12.68
N GLU A 748 -1.66 10.79 -12.20
CA GLU A 748 -0.56 11.30 -13.04
C GLU A 748 0.00 10.19 -13.94
N PHE A 749 0.16 10.44 -15.26
CA PHE A 749 0.93 9.61 -16.17
C PHE A 749 1.42 10.35 -17.42
#